data_ce64fbc1e696deaf6b01e4de15017617
#
_entry.id   ce64fbc1e696deaf6b01e4de15017617
#
_cell.length_a   1.000
_cell.length_b   1.000
_cell.length_c   1.000
_cell.angle_alpha   90.00
_cell.angle_beta   90.00
_cell.angle_gamma   90.00
#
_symmetry.space_group_name_H-M   'P 1'
#
loop_
_entity.id
_entity.type
_entity.pdbx_description
1 polymer ?
#
loop_
_entity_poly.entity_id
_entity_poly.type
_entity_poly.pdbx_seq_one_letter_code
_entity_poly.pdbx_strand_id
1 'polypeptide(L)'
;MSTSEVSPAQRVHRLRDRLGGLGFGGDYNPEQWDDATRAEDLRLMREAGVTLVNLAVFGWGRVEPARDAYDFRYFDTVMDDLAAHGIAADLATMTASPPAWLATEHPEMLPVTADGTVLSPGGRQHFCPSSPVYRDRAVKLAEALAAHYADHPALAMWHVGNEYGIHVAECFCDVSAADFRRWLADRYGSVDKLNDAWSTDFWSQRYTGFAQILPPRVAPTYPNPAQQLDFKRFSNDALLTCFRLERDALRRITPDVPVTTNFLAGHKTVDWYAWAPEMDVAALDSYPDPHGPHEHIAAAIAYDALRGATGGAPWLLTEQAPSAVNWRARNAGKAPGRMRLWSWQAVAQGADAVMYFQWRQSRGGAEKFHSGMVPHAGADSRVYREVRALGRELARVPELAGTESSNDVAVLFDWNAWWALELDSHPSDAVRALERLFDHYAPLFDLGVGVDVVHPSADLTGYRLVVLPSLYLLSEDHAARIADFVAAGGTLLASFFTGIVDEHDRVHLGGYPGPLRDVLGIRVEEFWPAADGEPVPLRAAPGGPEPAEPGSLWREDVGLAGAVPELLFTGPDWDDRPAATVHAHGRGTARYVATRPDPAAMRDLTRRALADAGVDPVLPGLPPGVQAVVRRGDGYDVLIVLNHTEEPVTVTLPAERRDLLAADRPLVAGLTLEPRGVAVLGTTGMAADR
;
A
#
# COMPACT_ATOMS: atom_id res chain seq x y z
N MET A 1 21.60 -0.82 35.57
CA MET A 1 20.50 0.11 35.36
C MET A 1 19.71 -0.45 34.22
N SER A 2 18.43 -0.82 34.42
CA SER A 2 17.57 -1.27 33.31
C SER A 2 17.35 -0.07 32.41
N THR A 3 18.00 -0.04 31.26
CA THR A 3 17.63 0.88 30.18
C THR A 3 16.24 0.50 29.75
N SER A 4 15.22 1.29 30.07
CA SER A 4 13.88 1.10 29.51
C SER A 4 14.02 1.14 27.98
N GLU A 5 13.64 0.07 27.34
CA GLU A 5 13.65 -0.05 25.88
C GLU A 5 12.74 1.06 25.28
N VAL A 6 13.27 1.86 24.37
CA VAL A 6 12.52 2.96 23.74
C VAL A 6 11.48 2.35 22.81
N SER A 7 10.22 2.73 22.97
CA SER A 7 9.12 2.19 22.16
C SER A 7 9.10 2.79 20.73
N PRO A 8 8.50 2.13 19.74
CA PRO A 8 8.30 2.69 18.41
C PRO A 8 7.63 4.07 18.44
N ALA A 9 6.57 4.23 19.24
CA ALA A 9 5.87 5.52 19.40
C ALA A 9 6.79 6.64 19.91
N GLN A 10 7.69 6.34 20.85
CA GLN A 10 8.66 7.32 21.34
C GLN A 10 9.67 7.72 20.27
N ARG A 11 10.14 6.78 19.44
CA ARG A 11 11.05 7.08 18.32
C ARG A 11 10.36 7.95 17.27
N VAL A 12 9.14 7.64 16.91
CA VAL A 12 8.34 8.44 15.96
C VAL A 12 8.04 9.84 16.51
N HIS A 13 7.76 9.96 17.81
CA HIS A 13 7.56 11.27 18.44
C HIS A 13 8.82 12.14 18.33
N ARG A 14 10.01 11.59 18.60
CA ARG A 14 11.28 12.31 18.42
C ARG A 14 11.51 12.75 16.96
N LEU A 15 11.14 11.92 15.98
CA LEU A 15 11.21 12.31 14.58
C LEU A 15 10.30 13.52 14.30
N ARG A 16 9.06 13.50 14.76
CA ARG A 16 8.11 14.61 14.60
C ARG A 16 8.62 15.90 15.26
N ASP A 17 9.12 15.82 16.50
CA ASP A 17 9.69 16.97 17.21
C ASP A 17 10.85 17.58 16.44
N ARG A 18 11.69 16.74 15.84
CA ARG A 18 12.82 17.16 15.03
C ARG A 18 12.40 17.85 13.75
N LEU A 19 11.36 17.33 13.06
CA LEU A 19 10.84 17.90 11.80
C LEU A 19 10.02 19.18 12.07
N GLY A 20 9.48 19.36 13.28
CA GLY A 20 8.67 20.49 13.67
C GLY A 20 7.32 20.58 12.98
N GLY A 21 6.84 19.51 12.36
CA GLY A 21 5.61 19.43 11.59
C GLY A 21 5.66 18.32 10.55
N LEU A 22 4.96 18.51 9.43
CA LEU A 22 5.00 17.58 8.31
C LEU A 22 6.38 17.57 7.64
N GLY A 23 6.92 16.38 7.37
CA GLY A 23 8.16 16.21 6.61
C GLY A 23 7.97 16.62 5.15
N PHE A 24 8.99 17.29 4.56
CA PHE A 24 8.97 17.68 3.15
C PHE A 24 10.37 17.57 2.54
N GLY A 25 10.46 16.93 1.35
CA GLY A 25 11.72 16.78 0.64
C GLY A 25 11.71 15.72 -0.44
N GLY A 26 12.76 14.91 -0.51
CA GLY A 26 12.85 13.83 -1.49
C GLY A 26 14.19 13.12 -1.46
N ASP A 27 14.35 12.17 -2.37
CA ASP A 27 15.58 11.43 -2.56
C ASP A 27 16.69 12.34 -3.04
N TYR A 28 17.75 12.38 -2.28
CA TYR A 28 18.91 13.20 -2.56
C TYR A 28 20.08 12.33 -2.98
N ASN A 29 20.49 12.48 -4.24
CA ASN A 29 21.58 11.71 -4.87
C ASN A 29 22.75 12.67 -5.23
N PRO A 30 23.41 13.32 -4.22
CA PRO A 30 24.47 14.31 -4.48
C PRO A 30 25.70 13.70 -5.14
N GLU A 31 25.90 12.39 -5.03
CA GLU A 31 27.00 11.65 -5.66
C GLU A 31 26.96 11.66 -7.19
N GLN A 32 25.85 12.07 -7.79
CA GLN A 32 25.69 12.22 -9.24
C GLN A 32 26.18 13.59 -9.73
N TRP A 33 26.55 14.53 -8.82
CA TRP A 33 26.78 15.92 -9.12
C TRP A 33 28.12 16.44 -8.56
N ASP A 34 28.57 17.55 -9.07
CA ASP A 34 29.75 18.25 -8.56
C ASP A 34 29.44 19.10 -7.30
N ASP A 35 30.49 19.59 -6.64
CA ASP A 35 30.38 20.38 -5.42
C ASP A 35 29.63 21.70 -5.61
N ALA A 36 29.73 22.33 -6.80
CA ALA A 36 29.02 23.55 -7.09
C ALA A 36 27.52 23.33 -7.18
N THR A 37 27.10 22.23 -7.79
CA THR A 37 25.69 21.79 -7.85
C THR A 37 25.18 21.43 -6.47
N ARG A 38 25.98 20.73 -5.64
CA ARG A 38 25.60 20.42 -4.25
C ARG A 38 25.37 21.69 -3.41
N ALA A 39 26.23 22.67 -3.53
CA ALA A 39 26.05 23.96 -2.85
C ALA A 39 24.79 24.71 -3.32
N GLU A 40 24.46 24.64 -4.60
CA GLU A 40 23.21 25.18 -5.13
C GLU A 40 22.00 24.41 -4.59
N ASP A 41 22.06 23.08 -4.53
CA ASP A 41 20.99 22.23 -4.01
C ASP A 41 20.60 22.59 -2.57
N LEU A 42 21.57 22.75 -1.67
CA LEU A 42 21.32 23.15 -0.29
C LEU A 42 20.62 24.50 -0.18
N ARG A 43 21.03 25.47 -1.01
CA ARG A 43 20.37 26.78 -1.07
C ARG A 43 18.91 26.63 -1.56
N LEU A 44 18.68 25.85 -2.62
CA LEU A 44 17.35 25.62 -3.17
C LEU A 44 16.46 24.80 -2.23
N MET A 45 17.00 23.82 -1.52
CA MET A 45 16.28 23.05 -0.49
C MET A 45 15.74 23.98 0.61
N ARG A 46 16.57 24.90 1.10
CA ARG A 46 16.11 25.90 2.08
C ARG A 46 15.03 26.82 1.53
N GLU A 47 15.16 27.28 0.30
CA GLU A 47 14.15 28.12 -0.36
C GLU A 47 12.81 27.38 -0.56
N ALA A 48 12.86 26.06 -0.75
CA ALA A 48 11.70 25.21 -0.90
C ALA A 48 11.09 24.79 0.45
N GLY A 49 11.78 24.98 1.56
CA GLY A 49 11.33 24.54 2.88
C GLY A 49 11.52 23.04 3.12
N VAL A 50 12.54 22.43 2.50
CA VAL A 50 12.90 21.02 2.72
C VAL A 50 13.34 20.81 4.15
N THR A 51 12.77 19.81 4.82
CA THR A 51 13.08 19.43 6.20
C THR A 51 13.67 18.04 6.32
N LEU A 52 13.44 17.15 5.35
CA LEU A 52 13.87 15.76 5.35
C LEU A 52 14.33 15.35 3.94
N VAL A 53 15.43 14.61 3.84
CA VAL A 53 15.87 13.97 2.59
C VAL A 53 16.17 12.49 2.84
N ASN A 54 15.81 11.64 1.88
CA ASN A 54 16.29 10.26 1.84
C ASN A 54 17.65 10.25 1.14
N LEU A 55 18.69 9.73 1.83
CA LEU A 55 20.07 9.87 1.41
C LEU A 55 20.74 8.52 1.18
N ALA A 56 21.48 8.42 0.09
CA ALA A 56 22.44 7.34 -0.18
C ALA A 56 21.84 5.95 -0.41
N VAL A 57 20.60 5.84 -0.91
CA VAL A 57 19.91 4.55 -1.16
C VAL A 57 20.79 3.56 -1.94
N PHE A 58 21.54 4.04 -2.93
CA PHE A 58 22.41 3.23 -3.79
C PHE A 58 23.92 3.47 -3.53
N GLY A 59 24.28 3.89 -2.33
CA GLY A 59 25.64 4.31 -1.97
C GLY A 59 26.65 3.21 -1.68
N TRP A 60 26.27 1.91 -1.61
CA TRP A 60 27.13 0.83 -1.14
C TRP A 60 28.49 0.77 -1.83
N GLY A 61 28.51 0.74 -3.18
CA GLY A 61 29.78 0.67 -3.92
C GLY A 61 30.70 1.88 -3.73
N ARG A 62 30.17 3.03 -3.28
CA ARG A 62 30.96 4.22 -2.94
C ARG A 62 31.53 4.14 -1.53
N VAL A 63 30.75 3.65 -0.58
CA VAL A 63 31.15 3.53 0.83
C VAL A 63 32.07 2.33 1.02
N GLU A 64 31.85 1.23 0.33
CA GLU A 64 32.68 0.03 0.41
C GLU A 64 33.20 -0.36 -0.98
N PRO A 65 34.21 0.37 -1.50
CA PRO A 65 34.78 0.11 -2.84
C PRO A 65 35.52 -1.23 -2.94
N ALA A 66 35.91 -1.81 -1.81
CA ALA A 66 36.47 -3.15 -1.70
C ALA A 66 36.08 -3.75 -0.35
N ARG A 67 36.11 -5.06 -0.22
CA ARG A 67 35.71 -5.80 0.98
C ARG A 67 36.36 -5.23 2.25
N ASP A 68 35.51 -4.87 3.23
CA ASP A 68 35.89 -4.32 4.54
C ASP A 68 36.70 -3.00 4.49
N ALA A 69 36.71 -2.33 3.33
CA ALA A 69 37.39 -1.05 3.14
C ALA A 69 36.35 0.08 3.05
N TYR A 70 35.91 0.58 4.20
CA TYR A 70 34.91 1.63 4.27
C TYR A 70 35.50 3.02 4.09
N ASP A 71 34.88 3.85 3.25
CA ASP A 71 35.22 5.26 3.00
C ASP A 71 33.98 6.14 3.14
N PHE A 72 33.77 6.74 4.28
CA PHE A 72 32.63 7.59 4.57
C PHE A 72 32.83 9.07 4.21
N ARG A 73 34.07 9.52 3.88
CA ARG A 73 34.42 10.94 3.70
C ARG A 73 33.49 11.74 2.81
N TYR A 74 32.98 11.12 1.77
CA TYR A 74 32.02 11.80 0.87
C TYR A 74 30.71 12.08 1.58
N PHE A 75 30.12 11.07 2.20
CA PHE A 75 28.86 11.22 2.90
C PHE A 75 29.01 11.97 4.23
N ASP A 76 30.19 11.99 4.87
CA ASP A 76 30.47 12.88 6.00
C ASP A 76 30.26 14.33 5.60
N THR A 77 30.84 14.74 4.45
CA THR A 77 30.66 16.11 3.92
C THR A 77 29.19 16.42 3.64
N VAL A 78 28.45 15.47 3.04
CA VAL A 78 27.03 15.66 2.73
C VAL A 78 26.19 15.77 4.00
N MET A 79 26.43 14.93 4.98
CA MET A 79 25.72 14.92 6.28
C MET A 79 26.00 16.20 7.06
N ASP A 80 27.28 16.66 7.10
CA ASP A 80 27.65 17.94 7.70
C ASP A 80 26.96 19.13 7.03
N ASP A 81 26.91 19.14 5.69
CA ASP A 81 26.21 20.14 4.90
C ASP A 81 24.71 20.18 5.22
N LEU A 82 24.04 19.02 5.30
CA LEU A 82 22.64 18.91 5.68
C LEU A 82 22.40 19.44 7.10
N ALA A 83 23.23 19.04 8.06
CA ALA A 83 23.16 19.52 9.45
C ALA A 83 23.31 21.03 9.55
N ALA A 84 24.29 21.61 8.83
CA ALA A 84 24.53 23.05 8.79
C ALA A 84 23.35 23.85 8.23
N HIS A 85 22.52 23.20 7.39
CA HIS A 85 21.32 23.80 6.78
C HIS A 85 20.01 23.46 7.51
N GLY A 86 20.08 22.69 8.61
CA GLY A 86 18.92 22.27 9.39
C GLY A 86 18.03 21.24 8.70
N ILE A 87 18.58 20.47 7.75
CA ILE A 87 17.89 19.42 7.00
C ILE A 87 18.19 18.07 7.66
N ALA A 88 17.14 17.31 7.95
CA ALA A 88 17.24 15.96 8.51
C ALA A 88 17.52 14.94 7.40
N ALA A 89 18.24 13.87 7.74
CA ALA A 89 18.50 12.74 6.84
C ALA A 89 17.76 11.50 7.32
N ASP A 90 16.98 10.91 6.41
CA ASP A 90 16.59 9.52 6.39
C ASP A 90 17.74 8.77 5.70
N LEU A 91 18.68 8.25 6.48
CA LEU A 91 19.92 7.67 5.93
C LEU A 91 19.72 6.21 5.58
N ALA A 92 19.90 5.88 4.28
CA ALA A 92 19.74 4.51 3.82
C ALA A 92 20.90 3.60 4.27
N THR A 93 20.58 2.30 4.47
CA THR A 93 21.62 1.26 4.68
C THR A 93 22.39 0.92 3.40
N MET A 94 21.98 1.48 2.27
CA MET A 94 22.60 1.33 0.92
C MET A 94 22.53 -0.08 0.33
N THR A 95 21.83 -1.01 0.98
CA THR A 95 21.87 -2.44 0.68
C THR A 95 21.01 -2.87 -0.51
N ALA A 96 20.20 -1.97 -1.05
CA ALA A 96 19.35 -2.23 -2.21
C ALA A 96 20.14 -2.58 -3.48
N SER A 97 21.39 -2.14 -3.60
CA SER A 97 22.28 -2.45 -4.74
C SER A 97 23.64 -2.90 -4.26
N PRO A 98 23.90 -4.22 -4.17
CA PRO A 98 25.23 -4.74 -3.84
C PRO A 98 26.31 -4.23 -4.81
N PRO A 99 27.54 -3.97 -4.34
CA PRO A 99 28.61 -3.49 -5.20
C PRO A 99 29.11 -4.57 -6.17
N ALA A 100 29.67 -4.15 -7.30
CA ALA A 100 30.11 -5.06 -8.35
C ALA A 100 31.17 -6.08 -7.88
N TRP A 101 32.05 -5.70 -6.95
CA TRP A 101 33.04 -6.62 -6.39
C TRP A 101 32.38 -7.79 -5.67
N LEU A 102 31.28 -7.55 -4.92
CA LEU A 102 30.58 -8.60 -4.18
C LEU A 102 29.92 -9.62 -5.13
N ALA A 103 29.28 -9.16 -6.20
CA ALA A 103 28.72 -10.06 -7.22
C ALA A 103 29.78 -10.82 -8.00
N THR A 104 30.97 -10.24 -8.16
CA THR A 104 32.11 -10.89 -8.84
C THR A 104 32.75 -11.97 -7.97
N GLU A 105 32.93 -11.71 -6.68
CA GLU A 105 33.51 -12.66 -5.73
C GLU A 105 32.53 -13.78 -5.33
N HIS A 106 31.22 -13.48 -5.34
CA HIS A 106 30.15 -14.35 -4.87
C HIS A 106 28.99 -14.44 -5.88
N PRO A 107 29.22 -14.98 -7.09
CA PRO A 107 28.17 -15.10 -8.10
C PRO A 107 27.00 -15.99 -7.65
N GLU A 108 27.19 -16.86 -6.67
CA GLU A 108 26.15 -17.69 -6.07
C GLU A 108 25.07 -16.89 -5.32
N MET A 109 25.32 -15.61 -5.02
CA MET A 109 24.30 -14.73 -4.42
C MET A 109 23.32 -14.15 -5.45
N LEU A 110 23.59 -14.28 -6.75
CA LEU A 110 22.72 -13.73 -7.78
C LEU A 110 21.38 -14.46 -7.83
N PRO A 111 20.26 -13.75 -8.07
CA PRO A 111 18.94 -14.36 -8.11
C PRO A 111 18.75 -15.20 -9.37
N VAL A 112 17.94 -16.25 -9.24
CA VAL A 112 17.59 -17.18 -10.32
C VAL A 112 16.09 -17.16 -10.50
N THR A 113 15.63 -16.99 -11.75
CA THR A 113 14.22 -17.03 -12.12
C THR A 113 13.66 -18.46 -12.17
N ALA A 114 12.34 -18.62 -12.27
CA ALA A 114 11.69 -19.93 -12.26
C ALA A 114 12.14 -20.85 -13.42
N ASP A 115 12.55 -20.27 -14.55
CA ASP A 115 13.11 -20.99 -15.73
C ASP A 115 14.60 -21.31 -15.62
N GLY A 116 15.24 -20.93 -14.50
CA GLY A 116 16.66 -21.19 -14.26
C GLY A 116 17.61 -20.11 -14.78
N THR A 117 17.11 -18.99 -15.29
CA THR A 117 17.99 -17.89 -15.74
C THR A 117 18.59 -17.19 -14.53
N VAL A 118 19.92 -17.07 -14.51
CA VAL A 118 20.64 -16.25 -13.51
C VAL A 118 20.57 -14.79 -13.93
N LEU A 119 20.05 -13.92 -13.05
CA LEU A 119 19.98 -12.49 -13.31
C LEU A 119 21.36 -11.85 -13.15
N SER A 120 21.76 -11.04 -14.14
CA SER A 120 23.04 -10.36 -14.14
C SER A 120 23.09 -9.20 -13.15
N PRO A 121 24.26 -8.91 -12.53
CA PRO A 121 24.48 -7.68 -11.80
C PRO A 121 24.45 -6.45 -12.74
N GLY A 122 24.35 -5.26 -12.16
CA GLY A 122 24.36 -4.00 -12.92
C GLY A 122 23.01 -3.27 -12.95
N GLY A 123 21.95 -3.92 -12.45
CA GLY A 123 20.70 -3.27 -12.03
C GLY A 123 20.67 -3.09 -10.51
N ARG A 124 19.50 -2.85 -9.94
CA ARG A 124 19.30 -2.85 -8.48
C ARG A 124 18.65 -4.15 -8.01
N GLN A 125 18.78 -4.50 -6.70
CA GLN A 125 18.22 -5.69 -6.07
C GLN A 125 18.72 -7.03 -6.69
N HIS A 126 19.94 -7.07 -7.22
CA HIS A 126 20.50 -8.26 -7.84
C HIS A 126 21.10 -9.25 -6.80
N PHE A 127 20.29 -9.65 -5.83
CA PHE A 127 20.67 -10.61 -4.79
C PHE A 127 19.52 -11.59 -4.48
N CYS A 128 19.91 -12.81 -4.13
CA CYS A 128 18.99 -13.80 -3.56
C CYS A 128 18.70 -13.44 -2.09
N PRO A 129 17.44 -13.25 -1.69
CA PRO A 129 17.11 -12.91 -0.28
C PRO A 129 17.54 -13.97 0.73
N SER A 130 17.70 -15.23 0.30
CA SER A 130 18.20 -16.33 1.14
C SER A 130 19.72 -16.46 1.18
N SER A 131 20.46 -15.63 0.42
CA SER A 131 21.93 -15.71 0.35
C SER A 131 22.57 -15.36 1.70
N PRO A 132 23.31 -16.28 2.34
CA PRO A 132 24.02 -15.99 3.57
C PRO A 132 25.12 -14.96 3.38
N VAL A 133 25.73 -14.90 2.19
CA VAL A 133 26.76 -13.92 1.84
C VAL A 133 26.16 -12.52 1.80
N TYR A 134 25.05 -12.34 1.07
CA TYR A 134 24.38 -11.04 1.03
C TYR A 134 23.95 -10.58 2.42
N ARG A 135 23.26 -11.45 3.18
CA ARG A 135 22.79 -11.13 4.54
C ARG A 135 23.94 -10.73 5.47
N ASP A 136 25.08 -11.46 5.46
CA ASP A 136 26.25 -11.12 6.28
C ASP A 136 26.85 -9.77 5.88
N ARG A 137 26.98 -9.50 4.58
CA ARG A 137 27.57 -8.25 4.09
C ARG A 137 26.66 -7.04 4.34
N ALA A 138 25.34 -7.20 4.15
CA ALA A 138 24.37 -6.15 4.44
C ALA A 138 24.38 -5.75 5.93
N VAL A 139 24.40 -6.73 6.83
CA VAL A 139 24.50 -6.48 8.28
C VAL A 139 25.79 -5.76 8.64
N LYS A 140 26.94 -6.17 8.09
CA LYS A 140 28.24 -5.52 8.37
C LYS A 140 28.27 -4.06 7.89
N LEU A 141 27.68 -3.79 6.73
CA LEU A 141 27.55 -2.41 6.25
C LEU A 141 26.63 -1.59 7.16
N ALA A 142 25.47 -2.12 7.54
CA ALA A 142 24.55 -1.45 8.45
C ALA A 142 25.21 -1.15 9.82
N GLU A 143 25.95 -2.10 10.38
CA GLU A 143 26.72 -1.89 11.62
C GLU A 143 27.79 -0.81 11.47
N ALA A 144 28.53 -0.80 10.35
CA ALA A 144 29.56 0.19 10.07
C ALA A 144 28.98 1.61 9.93
N LEU A 145 27.86 1.73 9.18
CA LEU A 145 27.11 2.98 9.02
C LEU A 145 26.57 3.48 10.38
N ALA A 146 25.93 2.61 11.15
CA ALA A 146 25.37 2.96 12.44
C ALA A 146 26.46 3.42 13.43
N ALA A 147 27.57 2.70 13.49
CA ALA A 147 28.71 3.07 14.35
C ALA A 147 29.34 4.42 13.96
N HIS A 148 29.37 4.72 12.65
CA HIS A 148 29.95 5.96 12.14
C HIS A 148 29.03 7.18 12.34
N TYR A 149 27.71 7.04 12.13
CA TYR A 149 26.75 8.15 12.16
C TYR A 149 25.89 8.21 13.42
N ALA A 150 26.12 7.38 14.45
CA ALA A 150 25.27 7.27 15.65
C ALA A 150 24.92 8.63 16.29
N ASP A 151 25.90 9.49 16.41
CA ASP A 151 25.77 10.82 17.07
C ASP A 151 25.69 11.98 16.07
N HIS A 152 25.51 11.67 14.77
CA HIS A 152 25.53 12.71 13.74
C HIS A 152 24.25 13.56 13.78
N PRO A 153 24.37 14.92 13.85
CA PRO A 153 23.20 15.78 14.05
C PRO A 153 22.20 15.77 12.87
N ALA A 154 22.58 15.38 11.66
CA ALA A 154 21.63 15.22 10.56
C ALA A 154 20.84 13.90 10.63
N LEU A 155 21.34 12.82 11.24
CA LEU A 155 20.67 11.55 11.30
C LEU A 155 19.32 11.64 12.02
N ALA A 156 18.22 11.42 11.33
CA ALA A 156 16.87 11.46 11.90
C ALA A 156 16.17 10.11 11.87
N MET A 157 16.46 9.30 10.87
CA MET A 157 15.83 7.99 10.64
C MET A 157 16.78 7.12 9.82
N TRP A 158 16.60 5.81 9.90
CA TRP A 158 17.25 4.81 9.04
C TRP A 158 16.28 4.28 8.01
N HIS A 159 16.69 4.29 6.75
CA HIS A 159 16.00 3.66 5.64
C HIS A 159 16.68 2.33 5.29
N VAL A 160 16.06 1.21 5.59
CA VAL A 160 16.65 -0.12 5.37
C VAL A 160 16.31 -0.64 3.99
N GLY A 161 17.32 -0.92 3.18
CA GLY A 161 17.14 -1.39 1.80
C GLY A 161 16.47 -0.33 0.91
N ASN A 162 15.59 -0.76 0.03
CA ASN A 162 14.67 0.06 -0.77
C ASN A 162 13.73 -0.84 -1.57
N GLU A 163 12.42 -0.59 -1.53
CA GLU A 163 11.40 -1.24 -2.35
C GLU A 163 11.58 -2.78 -2.44
N TYR A 164 11.63 -3.43 -1.30
CA TYR A 164 11.89 -4.88 -1.25
C TYR A 164 10.95 -5.67 -2.17
N GLY A 165 11.54 -6.55 -3.00
CA GLY A 165 10.83 -7.46 -3.88
C GLY A 165 10.36 -6.87 -5.21
N ILE A 166 10.51 -5.56 -5.48
CA ILE A 166 9.98 -4.95 -6.72
C ILE A 166 10.67 -5.54 -7.97
N HIS A 167 11.97 -5.80 -7.91
CA HIS A 167 12.70 -6.38 -9.03
C HIS A 167 12.96 -7.87 -8.86
N VAL A 168 13.09 -8.35 -7.61
CA VAL A 168 13.33 -9.74 -7.27
C VAL A 168 12.44 -10.11 -6.08
N ALA A 169 11.18 -10.45 -6.37
CA ALA A 169 10.24 -10.92 -5.35
C ALA A 169 10.52 -12.36 -4.91
N GLU A 170 11.00 -13.19 -5.84
CA GLU A 170 11.20 -14.62 -5.65
C GLU A 170 12.55 -15.04 -6.24
N CYS A 171 13.23 -15.99 -5.59
CA CYS A 171 14.48 -16.57 -6.10
C CYS A 171 14.41 -18.09 -6.08
N PHE A 172 14.66 -18.71 -7.24
CA PHE A 172 14.50 -20.15 -7.45
C PHE A 172 15.85 -20.91 -7.43
N CYS A 173 16.92 -20.31 -6.90
CA CYS A 173 18.24 -20.94 -6.78
C CYS A 173 18.24 -22.05 -5.72
N ASP A 174 19.33 -22.83 -5.67
CA ASP A 174 19.43 -23.93 -4.70
C ASP A 174 19.59 -23.46 -3.25
N VAL A 175 20.10 -22.24 -3.02
CA VAL A 175 20.16 -21.62 -1.69
C VAL A 175 18.75 -21.32 -1.20
N SER A 176 17.91 -20.69 -2.02
CA SER A 176 16.49 -20.49 -1.73
C SER A 176 15.75 -21.81 -1.55
N ALA A 177 16.04 -22.83 -2.37
CA ALA A 177 15.42 -24.14 -2.22
C ALA A 177 15.74 -24.78 -0.87
N ALA A 178 16.97 -24.65 -0.38
CA ALA A 178 17.35 -25.16 0.93
C ALA A 178 16.67 -24.38 2.07
N ASP A 179 16.55 -23.06 1.93
CA ASP A 179 15.87 -22.18 2.90
C ASP A 179 14.35 -22.46 2.93
N PHE A 180 13.72 -22.62 1.76
CA PHE A 180 12.31 -22.98 1.63
C PHE A 180 11.98 -24.31 2.33
N ARG A 181 12.83 -25.32 2.20
CA ARG A 181 12.65 -26.61 2.91
C ARG A 181 12.70 -26.46 4.42
N ARG A 182 13.56 -25.58 4.96
CA ARG A 182 13.59 -25.29 6.40
C ARG A 182 12.30 -24.59 6.82
N TRP A 183 11.90 -23.57 6.09
CA TRP A 183 10.64 -22.83 6.32
C TRP A 183 9.41 -23.77 6.32
N LEU A 184 9.34 -24.69 5.34
CA LEU A 184 8.27 -25.70 5.30
C LEU A 184 8.32 -26.67 6.49
N ALA A 185 9.51 -27.10 6.91
CA ALA A 185 9.68 -27.97 8.06
C ALA A 185 9.21 -27.27 9.36
N ASP A 186 9.54 -25.98 9.51
CA ASP A 186 9.11 -25.18 10.66
C ASP A 186 7.59 -24.95 10.64
N ARG A 187 7.01 -24.68 9.46
CA ARG A 187 5.57 -24.43 9.29
C ARG A 187 4.72 -25.65 9.54
N TYR A 188 5.08 -26.80 8.98
CA TYR A 188 4.26 -28.01 9.00
C TYR A 188 4.67 -29.03 10.07
N GLY A 189 5.92 -29.00 10.52
CA GLY A 189 6.48 -29.94 11.49
C GLY A 189 6.71 -31.35 10.95
N SER A 190 5.91 -31.82 9.97
CA SER A 190 6.09 -33.12 9.32
C SER A 190 5.69 -33.07 7.85
N VAL A 191 6.30 -33.95 7.06
CA VAL A 191 6.01 -34.08 5.64
C VAL A 191 4.58 -34.62 5.38
N ASP A 192 4.03 -35.41 6.30
CA ASP A 192 2.67 -35.92 6.17
C ASP A 192 1.64 -34.80 6.33
N LYS A 193 1.83 -33.87 7.27
CA LYS A 193 0.98 -32.68 7.40
C LYS A 193 1.08 -31.77 6.17
N LEU A 194 2.27 -31.60 5.61
CA LEU A 194 2.46 -30.86 4.37
C LEU A 194 1.72 -31.55 3.21
N ASN A 195 1.86 -32.88 3.06
CA ASN A 195 1.17 -33.63 2.03
C ASN A 195 -0.36 -33.48 2.11
N ASP A 196 -0.91 -33.50 3.34
CA ASP A 196 -2.34 -33.26 3.56
C ASP A 196 -2.72 -31.82 3.15
N ALA A 197 -2.00 -30.82 3.65
CA ALA A 197 -2.25 -29.41 3.35
C ALA A 197 -2.17 -29.12 1.85
N TRP A 198 -1.18 -29.65 1.15
CA TRP A 198 -0.98 -29.44 -0.28
C TRP A 198 -1.79 -30.40 -1.16
N SER A 199 -2.58 -31.32 -0.59
CA SER A 199 -3.34 -32.33 -1.34
C SER A 199 -2.49 -33.12 -2.35
N THR A 200 -1.30 -33.55 -1.95
CA THR A 200 -0.25 -34.08 -2.85
C THR A 200 -0.56 -35.46 -3.45
N ASP A 201 -1.64 -36.13 -3.05
CA ASP A 201 -2.12 -37.33 -3.73
C ASP A 201 -2.61 -37.01 -5.17
N PHE A 202 -2.96 -35.75 -5.46
CA PHE A 202 -3.25 -35.27 -6.79
C PHE A 202 -2.00 -35.36 -7.68
N TRP A 203 -2.12 -35.96 -8.85
CA TRP A 203 -1.03 -36.21 -9.81
C TRP A 203 0.20 -36.91 -9.23
N SER A 204 0.04 -37.70 -8.15
CA SER A 204 1.15 -38.45 -7.53
C SER A 204 2.32 -37.55 -7.05
N GLN A 205 2.00 -36.39 -6.50
CA GLN A 205 2.99 -35.42 -6.00
C GLN A 205 3.49 -35.69 -4.58
N ARG A 206 3.04 -36.79 -3.95
CA ARG A 206 3.31 -37.11 -2.54
C ARG A 206 4.81 -37.17 -2.24
N TYR A 207 5.25 -36.43 -1.24
CA TYR A 207 6.61 -36.40 -0.73
C TYR A 207 6.81 -37.38 0.42
N THR A 208 8.01 -37.96 0.54
CA THR A 208 8.41 -38.79 1.67
C THR A 208 9.41 -38.08 2.60
N GLY A 209 9.84 -36.88 2.26
CA GLY A 209 10.72 -36.04 3.06
C GLY A 209 10.88 -34.64 2.45
N PHE A 210 11.11 -33.64 3.29
CA PHE A 210 11.27 -32.25 2.85
C PHE A 210 12.41 -32.07 1.82
N ALA A 211 13.43 -32.93 1.83
CA ALA A 211 14.56 -32.89 0.89
C ALA A 211 14.14 -33.05 -0.58
N GLN A 212 12.96 -33.62 -0.84
CA GLN A 212 12.44 -33.82 -2.21
C GLN A 212 11.73 -32.58 -2.75
N ILE A 213 11.43 -31.59 -1.90
CA ILE A 213 10.65 -30.41 -2.29
C ILE A 213 11.58 -29.39 -2.92
N LEU A 214 11.17 -28.85 -4.06
CA LEU A 214 11.82 -27.75 -4.76
C LEU A 214 10.89 -26.52 -4.77
N PRO A 215 11.42 -25.32 -4.98
CA PRO A 215 10.61 -24.17 -5.41
C PRO A 215 9.74 -24.53 -6.62
N PRO A 216 8.60 -23.85 -6.85
CA PRO A 216 7.74 -24.10 -8.01
C PRO A 216 8.40 -23.56 -9.29
N ARG A 217 9.50 -24.20 -9.72
CA ARG A 217 10.20 -23.92 -10.97
C ARG A 217 9.34 -24.26 -12.16
N VAL A 218 9.72 -23.78 -13.36
CA VAL A 218 9.02 -24.12 -14.60
C VAL A 218 8.85 -25.64 -14.73
N ALA A 219 7.62 -26.07 -14.89
CA ALA A 219 7.20 -27.47 -14.98
C ALA A 219 6.44 -27.71 -16.28
N PRO A 220 6.23 -28.99 -16.71
CA PRO A 220 5.48 -29.31 -17.93
C PRO A 220 4.02 -28.82 -17.93
N THR A 221 3.44 -28.61 -16.76
CA THR A 221 2.12 -28.04 -16.54
C THR A 221 2.11 -27.26 -15.22
N TYR A 222 0.92 -26.94 -14.71
CA TYR A 222 0.75 -26.13 -13.50
C TYR A 222 1.42 -26.77 -12.27
N PRO A 223 2.30 -26.05 -11.53
CA PRO A 223 2.73 -26.47 -10.21
C PRO A 223 1.54 -26.56 -9.25
N ASN A 224 1.71 -27.27 -8.14
CA ASN A 224 0.70 -27.36 -7.08
C ASN A 224 0.36 -25.96 -6.54
N PRO A 225 -0.93 -25.53 -6.49
CA PRO A 225 -1.30 -24.19 -6.04
C PRO A 225 -0.88 -23.87 -4.60
N ALA A 226 -1.05 -24.83 -3.66
CA ALA A 226 -0.60 -24.65 -2.28
C ALA A 226 0.92 -24.49 -2.18
N GLN A 227 1.69 -25.21 -3.00
CA GLN A 227 3.14 -25.02 -3.11
C GLN A 227 3.51 -23.62 -3.63
N GLN A 228 2.82 -23.14 -4.66
CA GLN A 228 3.03 -21.79 -5.20
C GLN A 228 2.72 -20.73 -4.15
N LEU A 229 1.61 -20.85 -3.44
CA LEU A 229 1.20 -19.94 -2.37
C LEU A 229 2.22 -19.93 -1.22
N ASP A 230 2.65 -21.10 -0.77
CA ASP A 230 3.66 -21.18 0.29
C ASP A 230 5.03 -20.67 -0.16
N PHE A 231 5.37 -20.78 -1.43
CA PHE A 231 6.60 -20.18 -1.96
C PHE A 231 6.54 -18.65 -1.98
N LYS A 232 5.38 -18.06 -2.25
CA LYS A 232 5.18 -16.60 -2.13
C LYS A 232 5.29 -16.13 -0.67
N ARG A 233 4.68 -16.86 0.27
CA ARG A 233 4.82 -16.63 1.72
C ARG A 233 6.27 -16.71 2.17
N PHE A 234 6.96 -17.78 1.77
CA PHE A 234 8.39 -17.96 2.06
C PHE A 234 9.23 -16.81 1.48
N SER A 235 8.96 -16.40 0.24
CA SER A 235 9.71 -15.32 -0.42
C SER A 235 9.51 -13.99 0.29
N ASN A 236 8.27 -13.68 0.72
CA ASN A 236 7.96 -12.56 1.59
C ASN A 236 8.79 -12.61 2.90
N ASP A 237 8.80 -13.76 3.57
CA ASP A 237 9.51 -13.94 4.85
C ASP A 237 11.04 -13.88 4.67
N ALA A 238 11.56 -14.34 3.53
CA ALA A 238 12.98 -14.26 3.22
C ALA A 238 13.45 -12.81 3.01
N LEU A 239 12.63 -11.98 2.33
CA LEU A 239 12.86 -10.55 2.19
C LEU A 239 12.72 -9.83 3.53
N LEU A 240 11.68 -10.14 4.31
CA LEU A 240 11.47 -9.59 5.65
C LEU A 240 12.63 -9.95 6.59
N THR A 241 13.22 -11.13 6.43
CA THR A 241 14.41 -11.52 7.18
C THR A 241 15.61 -10.61 6.86
N CYS A 242 15.80 -10.20 5.61
CA CYS A 242 16.84 -9.23 5.25
C CYS A 242 16.62 -7.90 5.98
N PHE A 243 15.39 -7.37 5.94
CA PHE A 243 15.03 -6.15 6.67
C PHE A 243 15.30 -6.28 8.18
N ARG A 244 14.82 -7.37 8.81
CA ARG A 244 14.97 -7.61 10.26
C ARG A 244 16.44 -7.67 10.69
N LEU A 245 17.30 -8.34 9.92
CA LEU A 245 18.72 -8.46 10.24
C LEU A 245 19.42 -7.10 10.27
N GLU A 246 19.16 -6.24 9.29
CA GLU A 246 19.72 -4.89 9.23
C GLU A 246 19.11 -3.99 10.31
N ARG A 247 17.78 -3.97 10.48
CA ARG A 247 17.09 -3.25 11.55
C ARG A 247 17.65 -3.59 12.93
N ASP A 248 17.81 -4.89 13.22
CA ASP A 248 18.30 -5.32 14.53
C ASP A 248 19.77 -4.94 14.75
N ALA A 249 20.58 -4.90 13.68
CA ALA A 249 21.94 -4.36 13.72
C ALA A 249 21.95 -2.87 14.06
N LEU A 250 21.13 -2.08 13.38
CA LEU A 250 20.96 -0.64 13.63
C LEU A 250 20.47 -0.38 15.06
N ARG A 251 19.45 -1.09 15.54
CA ARG A 251 18.87 -0.92 16.89
C ARG A 251 19.85 -1.21 18.03
N ARG A 252 20.81 -2.10 17.83
CA ARG A 252 21.86 -2.36 18.84
C ARG A 252 22.78 -1.15 19.06
N ILE A 253 22.97 -0.33 18.03
CA ILE A 253 23.92 0.78 18.06
C ILE A 253 23.19 2.11 18.27
N THR A 254 22.06 2.30 17.60
CA THR A 254 21.24 3.52 17.64
C THR A 254 19.79 3.21 18.07
N PRO A 255 19.55 2.79 19.32
CA PRO A 255 18.24 2.31 19.77
C PRO A 255 17.14 3.38 19.74
N ASP A 256 17.51 4.64 19.69
CA ASP A 256 16.62 5.79 19.72
C ASP A 256 16.23 6.31 18.33
N VAL A 257 16.93 5.87 17.27
CA VAL A 257 16.68 6.30 15.90
C VAL A 257 15.61 5.40 15.26
N PRO A 258 14.53 5.96 14.73
CA PRO A 258 13.50 5.17 14.06
C PRO A 258 14.02 4.51 12.79
N VAL A 259 13.40 3.37 12.44
CA VAL A 259 13.75 2.55 11.27
C VAL A 259 12.53 2.38 10.39
N THR A 260 12.72 2.58 9.09
CA THR A 260 11.71 2.38 8.04
C THR A 260 12.25 1.58 6.87
N THR A 261 11.36 1.19 5.97
CA THR A 261 11.59 0.89 4.56
C THR A 261 10.32 1.24 3.77
N ASN A 262 10.44 1.43 2.46
CA ASN A 262 9.34 1.85 1.61
C ASN A 262 8.65 0.67 0.90
N PHE A 263 7.34 0.76 0.82
CA PHE A 263 6.49 -0.09 -0.02
C PHE A 263 6.19 0.62 -1.35
N LEU A 264 5.87 -0.14 -2.40
CA LEU A 264 5.42 0.43 -3.67
C LEU A 264 3.93 0.13 -3.89
N ALA A 265 3.14 1.18 -4.09
CA ALA A 265 1.69 1.10 -4.31
C ALA A 265 1.33 0.21 -5.51
N GLY A 266 0.31 -0.63 -5.35
CA GLY A 266 -0.20 -1.49 -6.43
C GLY A 266 0.65 -2.73 -6.73
N HIS A 267 1.62 -3.08 -5.88
CA HIS A 267 2.49 -4.25 -6.05
C HIS A 267 2.21 -5.32 -5.00
N LYS A 268 2.21 -6.59 -5.44
CA LYS A 268 1.91 -7.76 -4.60
C LYS A 268 3.14 -8.46 -4.02
N THR A 269 4.29 -7.82 -4.07
CA THR A 269 5.59 -8.44 -3.80
C THR A 269 5.81 -8.78 -2.33
N VAL A 270 5.31 -7.95 -1.42
CA VAL A 270 5.41 -8.12 0.03
C VAL A 270 4.08 -7.83 0.71
N ASP A 271 3.79 -8.56 1.77
CA ASP A 271 2.57 -8.40 2.58
C ASP A 271 2.75 -7.25 3.59
N TRP A 272 2.11 -6.12 3.34
CA TRP A 272 2.24 -4.93 4.17
C TRP A 272 1.75 -5.15 5.62
N TYR A 273 0.75 -6.01 5.83
CA TYR A 273 0.25 -6.32 7.17
C TYR A 273 1.26 -7.12 8.00
N ALA A 274 2.10 -7.93 7.34
CA ALA A 274 3.20 -8.64 8.01
C ALA A 274 4.42 -7.73 8.24
N TRP A 275 4.66 -6.74 7.37
CA TRP A 275 5.85 -5.90 7.40
C TRP A 275 5.71 -4.63 8.24
N ALA A 276 4.57 -3.93 8.17
CA ALA A 276 4.39 -2.65 8.87
C ALA A 276 4.63 -2.74 10.39
N PRO A 277 4.24 -3.81 11.11
CA PRO A 277 4.55 -3.96 12.53
C PRO A 277 6.05 -4.09 12.86
N GLU A 278 6.90 -4.38 11.88
CA GLU A 278 8.36 -4.52 12.07
C GLU A 278 9.10 -3.18 11.97
N MET A 279 8.44 -2.13 11.51
CA MET A 279 8.96 -0.78 11.36
C MET A 279 8.54 0.11 12.53
N ASP A 280 9.26 1.20 12.73
CA ASP A 280 8.82 2.24 13.65
C ASP A 280 7.80 3.19 12.99
N VAL A 281 8.00 3.47 11.71
CA VAL A 281 7.07 4.20 10.85
C VAL A 281 7.07 3.56 9.48
N ALA A 282 5.89 3.28 8.92
CA ALA A 282 5.78 2.72 7.57
C ALA A 282 5.92 3.82 6.51
N ALA A 283 6.44 3.46 5.35
CA ALA A 283 6.64 4.38 4.24
C ALA A 283 6.12 3.80 2.92
N LEU A 284 5.68 4.67 2.03
CA LEU A 284 5.05 4.30 0.75
C LEU A 284 5.59 5.14 -0.40
N ASP A 285 5.82 4.47 -1.53
CA ASP A 285 6.05 5.10 -2.82
C ASP A 285 4.79 4.99 -3.66
N SER A 286 4.33 6.11 -4.18
CA SER A 286 3.08 6.17 -4.92
C SER A 286 3.22 7.04 -6.16
N TYR A 287 3.04 6.42 -7.32
CA TYR A 287 3.22 7.07 -8.62
C TYR A 287 1.95 7.00 -9.49
N PRO A 288 0.86 7.71 -9.12
CA PRO A 288 -0.35 7.73 -9.93
C PRO A 288 -0.07 8.21 -11.36
N ASP A 289 -0.74 7.61 -12.37
CA ASP A 289 -0.55 8.01 -13.76
C ASP A 289 -1.40 9.26 -14.10
N PRO A 290 -0.79 10.38 -14.51
CA PRO A 290 -1.56 11.55 -14.91
C PRO A 290 -2.54 11.33 -16.08
N HIS A 291 -2.39 10.26 -16.86
CA HIS A 291 -3.31 9.87 -17.93
C HIS A 291 -4.50 9.01 -17.45
N GLY A 292 -4.40 8.39 -16.29
CA GLY A 292 -5.46 7.53 -15.76
C GLY A 292 -6.63 8.36 -15.22
N PRO A 293 -7.88 8.02 -15.55
CA PRO A 293 -9.04 8.80 -15.13
C PRO A 293 -9.34 8.70 -13.63
N HIS A 294 -8.91 7.61 -12.98
CA HIS A 294 -9.26 7.28 -11.59
C HIS A 294 -8.04 7.05 -10.70
N GLU A 295 -6.89 7.55 -11.09
CA GLU A 295 -5.62 7.34 -10.36
C GLU A 295 -5.62 7.90 -8.94
N HIS A 296 -6.40 8.94 -8.68
CA HIS A 296 -6.62 9.46 -7.34
C HIS A 296 -7.36 8.46 -6.44
N ILE A 297 -8.28 7.64 -6.99
CA ILE A 297 -8.96 6.58 -6.25
C ILE A 297 -7.99 5.41 -5.99
N ALA A 298 -7.20 5.01 -7.01
CA ALA A 298 -6.18 3.96 -6.84
C ALA A 298 -5.11 4.36 -5.80
N ALA A 299 -4.69 5.62 -5.79
CA ALA A 299 -3.81 6.16 -4.76
C ALA A 299 -4.46 6.13 -3.36
N ALA A 300 -5.75 6.53 -3.28
CA ALA A 300 -6.52 6.49 -2.03
C ALA A 300 -6.59 5.07 -1.44
N ILE A 301 -6.80 4.05 -2.27
CA ILE A 301 -6.78 2.63 -1.85
C ILE A 301 -5.43 2.28 -1.22
N ALA A 302 -4.32 2.65 -1.85
CA ALA A 302 -2.99 2.33 -1.34
C ALA A 302 -2.69 3.05 -0.01
N TYR A 303 -3.10 4.32 0.13
CA TYR A 303 -2.93 5.10 1.36
C TYR A 303 -3.76 4.53 2.52
N ASP A 304 -5.01 4.15 2.25
CA ASP A 304 -5.88 3.54 3.25
C ASP A 304 -5.44 2.11 3.62
N ALA A 305 -4.86 1.35 2.66
CA ALA A 305 -4.26 0.05 2.95
C ALA A 305 -3.02 0.16 3.84
N LEU A 306 -2.14 1.16 3.59
CA LEU A 306 -1.00 1.38 4.47
C LEU A 306 -1.44 1.85 5.86
N ARG A 307 -2.41 2.78 5.94
CA ARG A 307 -2.97 3.20 7.23
C ARG A 307 -3.59 2.01 7.98
N GLY A 308 -4.30 1.13 7.29
CA GLY A 308 -4.81 -0.12 7.89
C GLY A 308 -3.72 -1.05 8.38
N ALA A 309 -2.61 -1.17 7.65
CA ALA A 309 -1.45 -1.98 8.04
C ALA A 309 -0.69 -1.42 9.26
N THR A 310 -0.74 -0.10 9.47
CA THR A 310 -0.15 0.57 10.65
C THR A 310 -1.12 0.66 11.84
N GLY A 311 -2.31 0.08 11.74
CA GLY A 311 -3.32 0.18 12.79
C GLY A 311 -3.86 1.60 12.99
N GLY A 312 -3.86 2.43 11.95
CA GLY A 312 -4.32 3.82 11.99
C GLY A 312 -3.22 4.84 12.25
N ALA A 313 -2.00 4.41 12.60
CA ALA A 313 -0.89 5.33 12.85
C ALA A 313 -0.46 6.06 11.57
N PRO A 314 0.03 7.31 11.69
CA PRO A 314 0.59 8.06 10.57
C PRO A 314 1.78 7.35 9.90
N TRP A 315 1.91 7.57 8.60
CA TRP A 315 2.91 6.98 7.73
C TRP A 315 3.62 8.06 6.89
N LEU A 316 4.64 7.70 6.11
CA LEU A 316 5.40 8.63 5.28
C LEU A 316 5.17 8.34 3.79
N LEU A 317 4.86 9.37 2.98
CA LEU A 317 5.00 9.28 1.53
C LEU A 317 6.46 9.58 1.20
N THR A 318 7.25 8.54 0.98
CA THR A 318 8.70 8.67 0.74
C THR A 318 9.01 8.98 -0.70
N GLU A 319 8.21 8.49 -1.64
CA GLU A 319 8.39 8.80 -3.04
C GLU A 319 7.07 9.07 -3.77
N GLN A 320 7.09 10.07 -4.60
CA GLN A 320 6.18 10.31 -5.70
C GLN A 320 6.90 11.16 -6.77
N ALA A 321 6.38 11.21 -8.01
CA ALA A 321 6.99 12.05 -9.03
C ALA A 321 6.53 13.51 -8.91
N PRO A 322 7.43 14.51 -9.00
CA PRO A 322 7.02 15.93 -9.15
C PRO A 322 6.27 16.18 -10.47
N SER A 323 6.57 15.41 -11.52
CA SER A 323 5.93 15.47 -12.83
C SER A 323 5.87 14.07 -13.47
N ALA A 324 6.62 13.81 -14.56
CA ALA A 324 6.62 12.54 -15.25
C ALA A 324 7.55 11.50 -14.58
N VAL A 325 7.18 10.24 -14.66
CA VAL A 325 8.07 9.07 -14.44
C VAL A 325 8.77 8.69 -15.75
N ASN A 326 9.52 7.56 -15.79
CA ASN A 326 10.25 7.14 -17.00
C ASN A 326 10.07 5.66 -17.40
N TRP A 327 9.31 4.89 -16.66
CA TRP A 327 9.19 3.44 -16.86
C TRP A 327 7.91 2.97 -17.54
N ARG A 328 6.94 3.86 -17.79
CA ARG A 328 5.72 3.53 -18.52
C ARG A 328 5.96 3.60 -20.02
N ALA A 329 5.12 2.95 -20.80
CA ALA A 329 5.16 3.06 -22.26
C ALA A 329 4.96 4.52 -22.74
N ARG A 330 4.19 5.31 -21.97
CA ARG A 330 4.00 6.75 -22.16
C ARG A 330 4.01 7.43 -20.79
N ASN A 331 4.88 8.41 -20.62
CA ASN A 331 5.11 9.08 -19.35
C ASN A 331 4.58 10.51 -19.40
N ALA A 332 3.38 10.73 -18.84
CA ALA A 332 2.77 12.05 -18.78
C ALA A 332 3.36 12.92 -17.69
N GLY A 333 3.57 14.18 -17.99
CA GLY A 333 3.82 15.20 -16.97
C GLY A 333 2.55 15.55 -16.20
N LYS A 334 2.67 15.90 -14.94
CA LYS A 334 1.56 16.43 -14.13
C LYS A 334 1.15 17.82 -14.59
N ALA A 335 -0.13 18.01 -14.83
CA ALA A 335 -0.71 19.34 -15.10
C ALA A 335 -0.49 20.29 -13.90
N PRO A 336 -0.49 21.62 -14.11
CA PRO A 336 -0.37 22.59 -13.02
C PRO A 336 -1.36 22.30 -11.88
N GLY A 337 -0.89 22.34 -10.63
CA GLY A 337 -1.68 22.06 -9.44
C GLY A 337 -1.88 20.58 -9.11
N ARG A 338 -1.66 19.64 -10.04
CA ARG A 338 -1.89 18.19 -9.78
C ARG A 338 -0.87 17.60 -8.80
N MET A 339 0.38 18.04 -8.83
CA MET A 339 1.39 17.65 -7.84
C MET A 339 0.94 18.06 -6.44
N ARG A 340 0.48 19.32 -6.27
CA ARG A 340 -0.04 19.83 -5.01
C ARG A 340 -1.25 19.02 -4.52
N LEU A 341 -2.24 18.80 -5.39
CA LEU A 341 -3.47 18.05 -5.05
C LEU A 341 -3.16 16.63 -4.54
N TRP A 342 -2.33 15.87 -5.25
CA TRP A 342 -2.00 14.50 -4.88
C TRP A 342 -1.12 14.43 -3.62
N SER A 343 -0.28 15.43 -3.39
CA SER A 343 0.48 15.54 -2.12
C SER A 343 -0.46 15.79 -0.94
N TRP A 344 -1.43 16.67 -1.09
CA TRP A 344 -2.45 16.91 -0.07
C TRP A 344 -3.37 15.72 0.12
N GLN A 345 -3.61 14.90 -0.90
CA GLN A 345 -4.36 13.67 -0.77
C GLN A 345 -3.63 12.67 0.16
N ALA A 346 -2.33 12.49 -0.01
CA ALA A 346 -1.55 11.65 0.91
C ALA A 346 -1.61 12.17 2.35
N VAL A 347 -1.44 13.49 2.55
CA VAL A 347 -1.57 14.11 3.89
C VAL A 347 -2.98 13.91 4.45
N ALA A 348 -4.03 14.10 3.65
CA ALA A 348 -5.41 13.87 4.07
C ALA A 348 -5.62 12.45 4.58
N GLN A 349 -5.02 11.45 3.92
CA GLN A 349 -5.15 10.03 4.25
C GLN A 349 -4.08 9.50 5.22
N GLY A 350 -3.36 10.37 5.93
CA GLY A 350 -2.54 9.99 7.07
C GLY A 350 -1.03 10.16 6.91
N ALA A 351 -0.53 10.67 5.78
CA ALA A 351 0.89 10.91 5.63
C ALA A 351 1.37 12.07 6.51
N ASP A 352 2.45 11.84 7.27
CA ASP A 352 3.16 12.85 8.05
C ASP A 352 4.41 13.40 7.33
N ALA A 353 4.73 12.88 6.15
CA ALA A 353 5.73 13.44 5.24
C ALA A 353 5.28 13.33 3.80
N VAL A 354 5.74 14.27 2.97
CA VAL A 354 5.57 14.29 1.52
C VAL A 354 6.94 14.45 0.88
N MET A 355 7.45 13.36 0.33
CA MET A 355 8.75 13.33 -0.32
C MET A 355 8.62 12.89 -1.77
N TYR A 356 9.66 13.11 -2.55
CA TYR A 356 9.66 12.92 -4.00
C TYR A 356 10.89 12.15 -4.47
N PHE A 357 10.72 11.24 -5.39
CA PHE A 357 11.78 10.82 -6.26
C PHE A 357 11.81 11.78 -7.45
N GLN A 358 12.78 12.67 -7.55
CA GLN A 358 13.96 12.91 -6.72
C GLN A 358 14.17 14.42 -6.54
N TRP A 359 15.13 14.83 -5.71
CA TRP A 359 15.43 16.25 -5.54
C TRP A 359 15.84 16.90 -6.85
N ARG A 360 16.96 16.48 -7.44
CA ARG A 360 17.43 16.99 -8.75
C ARG A 360 17.32 15.91 -9.81
N GLN A 361 16.69 16.23 -10.93
CA GLN A 361 16.52 15.32 -12.06
C GLN A 361 17.87 14.84 -12.58
N SER A 362 18.12 13.52 -12.55
CA SER A 362 19.39 12.90 -12.92
C SER A 362 19.82 13.26 -14.35
N ARG A 363 21.10 13.55 -14.52
CA ARG A 363 21.68 13.89 -15.83
C ARG A 363 21.96 12.67 -16.70
N GLY A 364 22.19 11.52 -16.08
CA GLY A 364 22.56 10.25 -16.72
C GLY A 364 21.91 9.07 -16.02
N GLY A 365 22.22 7.87 -16.46
CA GLY A 365 21.66 6.62 -15.92
C GLY A 365 20.26 6.29 -16.48
N ALA A 366 19.70 5.19 -15.96
CA ALA A 366 18.41 4.66 -16.43
C ALA A 366 17.24 5.62 -16.18
N GLU A 367 17.32 6.43 -15.12
CA GLU A 367 16.26 7.32 -14.66
C GLU A 367 16.45 8.80 -15.04
N LYS A 368 17.30 9.08 -16.03
CA LYS A 368 17.57 10.46 -16.50
C LYS A 368 16.33 11.22 -16.99
N PHE A 369 15.27 10.53 -17.36
CA PHE A 369 14.00 11.15 -17.77
C PHE A 369 12.92 11.11 -16.68
N HIS A 370 13.21 10.50 -15.50
CA HIS A 370 12.36 10.68 -14.35
C HIS A 370 12.44 12.13 -13.87
N SER A 371 11.30 12.76 -13.58
CA SER A 371 11.29 14.15 -13.13
C SER A 371 11.98 14.31 -11.75
N GLY A 372 12.39 15.53 -11.46
CA GLY A 372 12.92 15.91 -10.15
C GLY A 372 12.26 17.19 -9.65
N MET A 373 12.36 17.47 -8.35
CA MET A 373 11.90 18.73 -7.76
C MET A 373 12.61 19.92 -8.43
N VAL A 374 13.91 19.75 -8.73
CA VAL A 374 14.68 20.63 -9.62
C VAL A 374 14.86 19.91 -10.95
N PRO A 375 14.04 20.21 -11.99
CA PRO A 375 14.13 19.53 -13.29
C PRO A 375 15.36 19.96 -14.10
N HIS A 376 15.63 19.29 -15.22
CA HIS A 376 16.71 19.70 -16.16
C HIS A 376 16.62 21.17 -16.59
N ALA A 377 15.41 21.74 -16.61
CA ALA A 377 15.23 23.17 -16.89
C ALA A 377 15.70 24.10 -15.76
N GLY A 378 16.11 23.55 -14.62
CA GLY A 378 16.62 24.30 -13.48
C GLY A 378 15.55 24.91 -12.57
N ALA A 379 16.00 25.74 -11.63
CA ALA A 379 15.16 26.32 -10.58
C ALA A 379 14.14 27.37 -11.10
N ASP A 380 14.34 27.94 -12.27
CA ASP A 380 13.36 28.85 -12.89
C ASP A 380 12.31 28.08 -13.73
N SER A 381 11.86 26.96 -13.25
CA SER A 381 10.86 26.11 -13.88
C SER A 381 9.51 26.18 -13.15
N ARG A 382 8.43 25.81 -13.86
CA ARG A 382 7.09 25.67 -13.26
C ARG A 382 7.13 24.68 -12.09
N VAL A 383 7.74 23.51 -12.30
CA VAL A 383 7.80 22.44 -11.30
C VAL A 383 8.45 22.94 -10.01
N TYR A 384 9.61 23.56 -10.08
CA TYR A 384 10.28 24.05 -8.87
C TYR A 384 9.49 25.18 -8.17
N ARG A 385 8.80 26.05 -8.94
CA ARG A 385 7.90 27.05 -8.33
C ARG A 385 6.75 26.41 -7.56
N GLU A 386 6.16 25.33 -8.11
CA GLU A 386 5.11 24.55 -7.42
C GLU A 386 5.65 23.83 -6.17
N VAL A 387 6.85 23.26 -6.26
CA VAL A 387 7.56 22.65 -5.10
C VAL A 387 7.71 23.65 -3.98
N ARG A 388 8.22 24.87 -4.26
CA ARG A 388 8.36 25.94 -3.25
C ARG A 388 7.02 26.39 -2.67
N ALA A 389 5.98 26.43 -3.47
CA ALA A 389 4.64 26.80 -3.00
C ALA A 389 4.10 25.76 -2.04
N LEU A 390 4.22 24.48 -2.39
CA LEU A 390 3.76 23.36 -1.54
C LEU A 390 4.52 23.29 -0.20
N GLY A 391 5.86 23.43 -0.21
CA GLY A 391 6.63 23.44 1.03
C GLY A 391 6.20 24.54 2.01
N ARG A 392 5.86 25.74 1.47
CA ARG A 392 5.30 26.83 2.28
C ARG A 392 3.91 26.52 2.84
N GLU A 393 3.07 25.80 2.10
CA GLU A 393 1.75 25.40 2.57
C GLU A 393 1.84 24.36 3.69
N LEU A 394 2.67 23.32 3.50
CA LEU A 394 2.88 22.27 4.52
C LEU A 394 3.45 22.85 5.81
N ALA A 395 4.37 23.82 5.72
CA ALA A 395 4.94 24.50 6.88
C ALA A 395 3.92 25.34 7.68
N ARG A 396 2.75 25.68 7.09
CA ARG A 396 1.69 26.43 7.80
C ARG A 396 0.82 25.59 8.70
N VAL A 397 0.87 24.27 8.57
CA VAL A 397 -0.03 23.33 9.27
C VAL A 397 0.72 22.25 10.07
N PRO A 398 1.67 22.65 10.93
CA PRO A 398 2.44 21.70 11.74
C PRO A 398 1.54 20.87 12.66
N GLU A 399 0.36 21.37 12.99
CA GLU A 399 -0.67 20.70 13.80
C GLU A 399 -1.26 19.45 13.15
N LEU A 400 -1.06 19.22 11.84
CA LEU A 400 -1.48 17.99 11.18
C LEU A 400 -0.57 16.79 11.51
N ALA A 401 0.70 17.04 11.82
CA ALA A 401 1.61 15.95 12.13
C ALA A 401 1.15 15.18 13.38
N GLY A 402 1.05 13.87 13.25
CA GLY A 402 0.59 12.99 14.34
C GLY A 402 -0.92 12.91 14.52
N THR A 403 -1.71 13.59 13.71
CA THR A 403 -3.18 13.39 13.73
C THR A 403 -3.57 12.07 13.07
N GLU A 404 -4.71 11.51 13.45
CA GLU A 404 -5.19 10.21 12.99
C GLU A 404 -6.58 10.32 12.34
N SER A 405 -6.94 9.33 11.55
CA SER A 405 -8.30 9.17 10.99
C SER A 405 -9.00 8.00 11.67
N SER A 406 -10.31 8.09 11.81
CA SER A 406 -11.18 7.03 12.31
C SER A 406 -12.37 6.91 11.38
N ASN A 407 -12.59 5.72 10.82
CA ASN A 407 -13.60 5.47 9.82
C ASN A 407 -14.58 4.37 10.29
N ASP A 408 -15.83 4.44 9.83
CA ASP A 408 -16.88 3.48 10.16
C ASP A 408 -16.95 2.30 9.17
N VAL A 409 -16.15 2.34 8.09
CA VAL A 409 -16.17 1.35 7.01
C VAL A 409 -14.81 0.67 6.90
N ALA A 410 -14.82 -0.67 6.90
CA ALA A 410 -13.67 -1.49 6.59
C ALA A 410 -13.84 -2.22 5.26
N VAL A 411 -12.83 -2.18 4.40
CA VAL A 411 -12.69 -3.07 3.25
C VAL A 411 -11.63 -4.11 3.59
N LEU A 412 -12.00 -5.39 3.60
CA LEU A 412 -11.05 -6.45 3.94
C LEU A 412 -10.22 -6.82 2.72
N PHE A 413 -8.92 -6.80 2.91
CA PHE A 413 -7.94 -7.16 1.89
C PHE A 413 -6.83 -8.00 2.51
N ASP A 414 -6.35 -9.02 1.78
CA ASP A 414 -5.30 -9.94 2.24
C ASP A 414 -4.36 -10.26 1.07
N TRP A 415 -3.05 -10.11 1.29
CA TRP A 415 -2.03 -10.48 0.31
C TRP A 415 -2.05 -11.98 0.00
N ASN A 416 -2.33 -12.84 0.98
CA ASN A 416 -2.47 -14.28 0.73
C ASN A 416 -3.64 -14.58 -0.20
N ALA A 417 -4.78 -13.91 0.00
CA ALA A 417 -5.93 -14.01 -0.90
C ALA A 417 -5.61 -13.46 -2.29
N TRP A 418 -4.86 -12.34 -2.37
CA TRP A 418 -4.41 -11.78 -3.65
C TRP A 418 -3.45 -12.72 -4.39
N TRP A 419 -2.46 -13.28 -3.69
CA TRP A 419 -1.55 -14.26 -4.29
C TRP A 419 -2.30 -15.47 -4.78
N ALA A 420 -3.18 -16.07 -3.96
CA ALA A 420 -3.95 -17.25 -4.29
C ALA A 420 -4.92 -17.00 -5.47
N LEU A 421 -5.67 -15.88 -5.47
CA LEU A 421 -6.62 -15.51 -6.54
C LEU A 421 -5.96 -15.41 -7.91
N GLU A 422 -4.69 -15.04 -7.98
CA GLU A 422 -3.96 -14.82 -9.24
C GLU A 422 -2.93 -15.92 -9.55
N LEU A 423 -3.09 -17.11 -8.96
CA LEU A 423 -2.39 -18.33 -9.38
C LEU A 423 -2.98 -18.91 -10.67
N ASP A 424 -2.39 -19.98 -11.16
CA ASP A 424 -2.88 -20.73 -12.32
C ASP A 424 -4.17 -21.52 -12.01
N SER A 425 -4.86 -21.96 -13.06
CA SER A 425 -5.95 -22.95 -12.99
C SER A 425 -7.24 -22.49 -12.32
N HIS A 426 -7.59 -21.21 -12.42
CA HIS A 426 -8.86 -20.65 -11.97
C HIS A 426 -9.97 -20.76 -13.03
N PRO A 427 -11.26 -20.62 -12.63
CA PRO A 427 -12.37 -20.57 -13.59
C PRO A 427 -12.24 -19.45 -14.61
N SER A 428 -11.57 -18.34 -14.25
CA SER A 428 -11.24 -17.21 -15.12
C SER A 428 -9.98 -16.52 -14.63
N ASP A 429 -9.12 -16.11 -15.53
CA ASP A 429 -7.95 -15.26 -15.25
C ASP A 429 -8.28 -13.76 -15.29
N ALA A 430 -9.52 -13.41 -15.62
CA ALA A 430 -10.00 -12.04 -15.65
C ALA A 430 -10.42 -11.49 -14.27
N VAL A 431 -10.52 -12.32 -13.24
CA VAL A 431 -10.80 -11.87 -11.87
C VAL A 431 -9.50 -11.44 -11.21
N ARG A 432 -9.28 -10.12 -11.07
CA ARG A 432 -8.06 -9.52 -10.51
C ARG A 432 -8.35 -8.82 -9.20
N ALA A 433 -7.53 -9.08 -8.17
CA ALA A 433 -7.76 -8.58 -6.82
C ALA A 433 -7.88 -7.05 -6.74
N LEU A 434 -6.94 -6.32 -7.35
CA LEU A 434 -6.97 -4.85 -7.32
C LEU A 434 -8.16 -4.25 -8.08
N GLU A 435 -8.61 -4.88 -9.16
CA GLU A 435 -9.80 -4.43 -9.88
C GLU A 435 -11.06 -4.66 -9.03
N ARG A 436 -11.16 -5.80 -8.35
CA ARG A 436 -12.27 -6.07 -7.43
C ARG A 436 -12.26 -5.10 -6.26
N LEU A 437 -11.08 -4.84 -5.67
CA LEU A 437 -10.92 -3.84 -4.63
C LEU A 437 -11.38 -2.46 -5.11
N PHE A 438 -10.95 -2.06 -6.31
CA PHE A 438 -11.36 -0.79 -6.91
C PHE A 438 -12.87 -0.70 -7.13
N ASP A 439 -13.53 -1.73 -7.65
CA ASP A 439 -14.97 -1.74 -7.92
C ASP A 439 -15.83 -1.53 -6.67
N HIS A 440 -15.32 -1.93 -5.50
CA HIS A 440 -16.02 -1.78 -4.23
C HIS A 440 -15.60 -0.51 -3.47
N TYR A 441 -14.36 -0.08 -3.64
CA TYR A 441 -13.85 1.13 -2.98
C TYR A 441 -14.32 2.42 -3.69
N ALA A 442 -14.32 2.46 -5.02
CA ALA A 442 -14.69 3.64 -5.79
C ALA A 442 -16.10 4.17 -5.46
N PRO A 443 -17.16 3.34 -5.30
CA PRO A 443 -18.46 3.81 -4.84
C PRO A 443 -18.43 4.45 -3.45
N LEU A 444 -17.63 3.93 -2.51
CA LEU A 444 -17.47 4.50 -1.16
C LEU A 444 -16.78 5.86 -1.24
N PHE A 445 -15.70 5.96 -2.02
CA PHE A 445 -15.00 7.21 -2.29
C PHE A 445 -15.94 8.28 -2.88
N ASP A 446 -16.70 7.93 -3.92
CA ASP A 446 -17.65 8.84 -4.59
C ASP A 446 -18.87 9.20 -3.72
N LEU A 447 -19.19 8.39 -2.73
CA LEU A 447 -20.22 8.70 -1.72
C LEU A 447 -19.66 9.52 -0.55
N GLY A 448 -18.37 9.87 -0.58
CA GLY A 448 -17.73 10.71 0.42
C GLY A 448 -17.54 10.06 1.78
N VAL A 449 -17.35 8.74 1.82
CA VAL A 449 -17.21 7.96 3.05
C VAL A 449 -15.73 7.68 3.33
N GLY A 450 -15.31 7.84 4.58
CA GLY A 450 -13.98 7.42 5.03
C GLY A 450 -13.89 5.88 5.15
N VAL A 451 -12.79 5.33 4.70
CA VAL A 451 -12.57 3.87 4.59
C VAL A 451 -11.24 3.49 5.20
N ASP A 452 -11.17 2.35 5.88
CA ASP A 452 -9.92 1.66 6.19
C ASP A 452 -9.84 0.36 5.37
N VAL A 453 -8.68 0.10 4.76
CA VAL A 453 -8.43 -1.18 4.10
C VAL A 453 -7.59 -2.03 5.05
N VAL A 454 -8.17 -3.10 5.60
CA VAL A 454 -7.58 -3.85 6.70
C VAL A 454 -7.53 -5.35 6.44
N HIS A 455 -6.62 -6.04 7.14
CA HIS A 455 -6.52 -7.49 7.07
C HIS A 455 -7.75 -8.16 7.71
N PRO A 456 -8.21 -9.35 7.24
CA PRO A 456 -9.33 -10.09 7.83
C PRO A 456 -9.18 -10.45 9.32
N SER A 457 -7.96 -10.43 9.86
CA SER A 457 -7.71 -10.62 11.30
C SER A 457 -7.89 -9.36 12.14
N ALA A 458 -8.15 -8.20 11.54
CA ALA A 458 -8.34 -6.94 12.26
C ALA A 458 -9.54 -7.03 13.24
N ASP A 459 -9.50 -6.18 14.26
CA ASP A 459 -10.66 -5.99 15.14
C ASP A 459 -11.75 -5.22 14.39
N LEU A 460 -12.91 -5.84 14.20
CA LEU A 460 -14.04 -5.25 13.49
C LEU A 460 -15.02 -4.49 14.39
N THR A 461 -14.82 -4.47 15.70
CA THR A 461 -15.79 -3.91 16.68
C THR A 461 -16.03 -2.40 16.51
N GLY A 462 -15.08 -1.67 15.94
CA GLY A 462 -15.19 -0.23 15.66
C GLY A 462 -15.91 0.11 14.36
N TYR A 463 -16.09 -0.86 13.47
CA TYR A 463 -16.71 -0.63 12.16
C TYR A 463 -18.22 -0.89 12.18
N ARG A 464 -18.93 -0.31 11.21
CA ARG A 464 -20.36 -0.47 11.00
C ARG A 464 -20.69 -1.17 9.70
N LEU A 465 -19.84 -0.99 8.68
CA LEU A 465 -19.89 -1.68 7.39
C LEU A 465 -18.58 -2.38 7.13
N VAL A 466 -18.63 -3.66 6.76
CA VAL A 466 -17.50 -4.45 6.26
C VAL A 466 -17.76 -4.86 4.83
N VAL A 467 -16.75 -4.70 3.95
CA VAL A 467 -16.83 -5.02 2.51
C VAL A 467 -15.80 -6.08 2.15
N LEU A 468 -16.21 -7.10 1.41
CA LEU A 468 -15.36 -8.22 0.94
C LEU A 468 -15.30 -8.23 -0.59
N PRO A 469 -14.32 -7.57 -1.22
CA PRO A 469 -14.18 -7.54 -2.68
C PRO A 469 -13.49 -8.82 -3.18
N SER A 470 -14.25 -9.87 -3.48
CA SER A 470 -13.74 -11.17 -3.94
C SER A 470 -12.61 -11.73 -3.07
N LEU A 471 -12.83 -11.73 -1.76
CA LEU A 471 -11.86 -12.26 -0.79
C LEU A 471 -11.77 -13.79 -0.93
N TYR A 472 -11.02 -14.24 -1.94
CA TYR A 472 -10.95 -15.62 -2.43
C TYR A 472 -10.56 -16.62 -1.36
N LEU A 473 -9.43 -16.36 -0.68
CA LEU A 473 -8.97 -17.16 0.44
C LEU A 473 -9.56 -16.61 1.74
N LEU A 474 -10.26 -17.47 2.47
CA LEU A 474 -10.87 -17.10 3.75
C LEU A 474 -10.82 -18.30 4.71
N SER A 475 -10.05 -18.18 5.78
CA SER A 475 -10.00 -19.19 6.84
C SER A 475 -11.30 -19.24 7.64
N GLU A 476 -11.57 -20.36 8.28
CA GLU A 476 -12.73 -20.52 9.17
C GLU A 476 -12.70 -19.50 10.33
N ASP A 477 -11.53 -19.20 10.89
CA ASP A 477 -11.38 -18.23 11.98
C ASP A 477 -11.73 -16.80 11.53
N HIS A 478 -11.28 -16.39 10.35
CA HIS A 478 -11.64 -15.07 9.79
C HIS A 478 -13.12 -14.99 9.45
N ALA A 479 -13.69 -16.06 8.89
CA ALA A 479 -15.11 -16.11 8.60
C ALA A 479 -15.97 -16.05 9.87
N ALA A 480 -15.57 -16.71 10.94
CA ALA A 480 -16.25 -16.64 12.23
C ALA A 480 -16.30 -15.20 12.80
N ARG A 481 -15.18 -14.46 12.71
CA ARG A 481 -15.13 -13.03 13.10
C ARG A 481 -16.10 -12.17 12.29
N ILE A 482 -16.20 -12.41 10.98
CA ILE A 482 -17.16 -11.72 10.10
C ILE A 482 -18.59 -12.08 10.48
N ALA A 483 -18.87 -13.36 10.76
CA ALA A 483 -20.18 -13.81 11.20
C ALA A 483 -20.59 -13.16 12.53
N ASP A 484 -19.69 -13.14 13.51
CA ASP A 484 -19.91 -12.49 14.80
C ASP A 484 -20.18 -10.98 14.66
N PHE A 485 -19.44 -10.30 13.79
CA PHE A 485 -19.65 -8.89 13.47
C PHE A 485 -21.08 -8.65 12.94
N VAL A 486 -21.53 -9.44 11.96
CA VAL A 486 -22.89 -9.30 11.42
C VAL A 486 -23.94 -9.66 12.48
N ALA A 487 -23.76 -10.77 13.19
CA ALA A 487 -24.69 -11.19 14.23
C ALA A 487 -24.83 -10.13 15.35
N ALA A 488 -23.77 -9.37 15.64
CA ALA A 488 -23.77 -8.28 16.61
C ALA A 488 -24.45 -6.99 16.10
N GLY A 489 -24.84 -6.90 14.83
CA GLY A 489 -25.55 -5.75 14.25
C GLY A 489 -24.77 -5.02 13.15
N GLY A 490 -23.60 -5.51 12.75
CA GLY A 490 -22.83 -4.97 11.64
C GLY A 490 -23.48 -5.25 10.27
N THR A 491 -23.13 -4.46 9.28
CA THR A 491 -23.53 -4.67 7.88
C THR A 491 -22.37 -5.23 7.06
N LEU A 492 -22.67 -6.25 6.25
CA LEU A 492 -21.73 -6.89 5.34
C LEU A 492 -22.11 -6.65 3.89
N LEU A 493 -21.13 -6.33 3.03
CA LEU A 493 -21.26 -6.34 1.58
C LEU A 493 -20.16 -7.24 1.00
N ALA A 494 -20.52 -8.41 0.52
CA ALA A 494 -19.61 -9.37 -0.08
C ALA A 494 -19.89 -9.55 -1.58
N SER A 495 -18.86 -9.84 -2.35
CA SER A 495 -19.03 -10.11 -3.78
C SER A 495 -18.66 -11.54 -4.16
N PHE A 496 -19.00 -11.89 -5.39
CA PHE A 496 -18.69 -13.20 -5.98
C PHE A 496 -17.23 -13.60 -5.76
N PHE A 497 -16.99 -14.90 -5.78
CA PHE A 497 -15.67 -15.47 -5.61
C PHE A 497 -15.01 -15.15 -4.26
N THR A 498 -15.82 -14.89 -3.23
CA THR A 498 -15.38 -14.74 -1.83
C THR A 498 -15.49 -16.07 -1.09
N GLY A 499 -14.53 -16.42 -0.21
CA GLY A 499 -14.57 -17.61 0.64
C GLY A 499 -14.63 -18.92 -0.14
N ILE A 500 -13.80 -19.02 -1.16
CA ILE A 500 -13.74 -20.21 -2.03
C ILE A 500 -12.80 -21.25 -1.45
N VAL A 501 -11.63 -20.83 -0.95
CA VAL A 501 -10.58 -21.72 -0.43
C VAL A 501 -10.18 -21.36 1.00
N ASP A 502 -9.63 -22.36 1.68
CA ASP A 502 -8.98 -22.22 2.99
C ASP A 502 -7.54 -21.65 2.87
N GLU A 503 -6.82 -21.56 3.99
CA GLU A 503 -5.45 -21.06 4.08
C GLU A 503 -4.41 -21.92 3.35
N HIS A 504 -4.79 -23.10 2.86
CA HIS A 504 -3.98 -24.03 2.09
C HIS A 504 -4.38 -24.08 0.60
N ASP A 505 -5.22 -23.14 0.16
CA ASP A 505 -5.79 -23.12 -1.19
C ASP A 505 -6.64 -24.36 -1.50
N ARG A 506 -7.30 -24.95 -0.50
CA ARG A 506 -8.25 -26.06 -0.66
C ARG A 506 -9.67 -25.53 -0.66
N VAL A 507 -10.47 -25.99 -1.61
CA VAL A 507 -11.85 -25.56 -1.76
C VAL A 507 -12.71 -25.95 -0.56
N HIS A 508 -13.49 -25.01 -0.03
CA HIS A 508 -14.53 -25.29 0.95
C HIS A 508 -15.65 -26.11 0.34
N LEU A 509 -15.96 -27.28 0.92
CA LEU A 509 -16.96 -28.18 0.41
C LEU A 509 -18.40 -27.77 0.78
N GLY A 510 -19.36 -28.17 -0.05
CA GLY A 510 -20.80 -27.99 0.20
C GLY A 510 -21.42 -26.74 -0.43
N GLY A 511 -20.74 -26.12 -1.39
CA GLY A 511 -21.15 -24.90 -2.10
C GLY A 511 -20.53 -23.64 -1.50
N TYR A 512 -20.61 -22.54 -2.22
CA TYR A 512 -19.93 -21.27 -1.89
C TYR A 512 -20.91 -20.20 -1.39
N PRO A 513 -20.43 -19.13 -0.79
CA PRO A 513 -19.12 -18.94 -0.16
C PRO A 513 -19.01 -19.81 1.11
N GLY A 514 -18.11 -20.80 1.10
CA GLY A 514 -18.06 -21.90 2.08
C GLY A 514 -18.42 -21.55 3.52
N PRO A 515 -17.59 -20.78 4.24
CA PRO A 515 -17.84 -20.50 5.66
C PRO A 515 -18.85 -19.37 5.91
N LEU A 516 -19.30 -18.62 4.89
CA LEU A 516 -20.23 -17.50 5.01
C LEU A 516 -21.66 -17.78 4.50
N ARG A 517 -21.97 -19.02 4.11
CA ARG A 517 -23.30 -19.36 3.55
C ARG A 517 -24.46 -18.96 4.47
N ASP A 518 -24.36 -19.27 5.73
CA ASP A 518 -25.43 -18.99 6.71
C ASP A 518 -25.57 -17.48 6.97
N VAL A 519 -24.46 -16.74 6.98
CA VAL A 519 -24.44 -15.28 7.14
C VAL A 519 -25.10 -14.61 5.95
N LEU A 520 -24.80 -15.06 4.73
CA LEU A 520 -25.31 -14.50 3.49
C LEU A 520 -26.67 -15.07 3.09
N GLY A 521 -27.12 -16.14 3.72
CA GLY A 521 -28.39 -16.81 3.42
C GLY A 521 -28.49 -17.35 2.00
N ILE A 522 -27.38 -17.79 1.44
CA ILE A 522 -27.26 -18.31 0.07
C ILE A 522 -26.37 -19.55 0.00
N ARG A 523 -26.46 -20.23 -1.15
CA ARG A 523 -25.54 -21.28 -1.56
C ARG A 523 -25.28 -21.17 -3.06
N VAL A 524 -24.04 -20.89 -3.45
CA VAL A 524 -23.61 -20.92 -4.84
C VAL A 524 -23.22 -22.35 -5.21
N GLU A 525 -23.78 -22.86 -6.30
CA GLU A 525 -23.55 -24.23 -6.75
C GLU A 525 -22.52 -24.31 -7.88
N GLU A 526 -22.46 -23.29 -8.76
CA GLU A 526 -21.60 -23.31 -9.94
C GLU A 526 -21.16 -21.89 -10.34
N PHE A 527 -19.96 -21.77 -10.91
CA PHE A 527 -19.40 -20.54 -11.48
C PHE A 527 -19.60 -20.51 -13.00
N TRP A 528 -19.99 -19.33 -13.50
CA TRP A 528 -20.19 -19.09 -14.94
C TRP A 528 -19.47 -17.80 -15.34
N PRO A 529 -18.14 -17.84 -15.56
CA PRO A 529 -17.42 -16.69 -16.11
C PRO A 529 -18.02 -16.28 -17.44
N ALA A 530 -18.20 -14.97 -17.63
CA ALA A 530 -18.59 -14.43 -18.92
C ALA A 530 -17.38 -14.38 -19.87
N ALA A 531 -17.61 -14.56 -21.15
CA ALA A 531 -16.56 -14.36 -22.15
C ALA A 531 -16.17 -12.88 -22.25
N ASP A 532 -14.99 -12.59 -22.82
CA ASP A 532 -14.51 -11.23 -23.00
C ASP A 532 -15.53 -10.37 -23.76
N GLY A 533 -15.96 -9.28 -23.14
CA GLY A 533 -16.97 -8.38 -23.71
C GLY A 533 -18.39 -8.92 -23.73
N GLU A 534 -18.64 -10.11 -23.19
CA GLU A 534 -20.00 -10.65 -23.06
C GLU A 534 -20.78 -9.87 -22.01
N PRO A 535 -21.95 -9.27 -22.37
CA PRO A 535 -22.79 -8.58 -21.40
C PRO A 535 -23.49 -9.59 -20.48
N VAL A 536 -23.66 -9.20 -19.22
CA VAL A 536 -24.44 -9.94 -18.22
C VAL A 536 -25.74 -9.16 -17.96
N PRO A 537 -26.84 -9.45 -18.66
CA PRO A 537 -28.07 -8.69 -18.53
C PRO A 537 -28.66 -8.84 -17.12
N LEU A 538 -29.07 -7.69 -16.55
CA LEU A 538 -29.59 -7.56 -15.18
C LEU A 538 -30.91 -6.80 -15.20
N ARG A 539 -31.74 -7.04 -14.18
CA ARG A 539 -32.91 -6.22 -13.84
C ARG A 539 -33.06 -6.08 -12.34
N ALA A 540 -33.76 -5.07 -11.91
CA ALA A 540 -34.12 -4.93 -10.51
C ALA A 540 -35.06 -6.04 -10.05
N ALA A 541 -34.85 -6.56 -8.85
CA ALA A 541 -35.88 -7.24 -8.10
C ALA A 541 -36.84 -6.19 -7.45
N PRO A 542 -38.04 -6.57 -6.98
CA PRO A 542 -38.93 -5.62 -6.33
C PRO A 542 -38.25 -4.85 -5.19
N GLY A 543 -38.12 -3.52 -5.35
CA GLY A 543 -37.43 -2.64 -4.40
C GLY A 543 -35.91 -2.61 -4.51
N GLY A 544 -35.33 -3.34 -5.44
CA GLY A 544 -33.89 -3.33 -5.72
C GLY A 544 -33.42 -2.14 -6.56
N PRO A 545 -32.11 -2.00 -6.82
CA PRO A 545 -31.57 -0.94 -7.67
C PRO A 545 -31.88 -1.23 -9.16
N GLU A 546 -32.11 -0.15 -9.93
CA GLU A 546 -32.29 -0.26 -11.39
C GLU A 546 -30.91 -0.21 -12.08
N PRO A 547 -30.46 -1.28 -12.76
CA PRO A 547 -29.24 -1.25 -13.55
C PRO A 547 -29.38 -0.29 -14.73
N ALA A 548 -28.37 0.55 -14.96
CA ALA A 548 -28.32 1.43 -16.12
C ALA A 548 -27.84 0.70 -17.38
N GLU A 549 -26.94 -0.26 -17.20
CA GLU A 549 -26.32 -1.06 -18.24
C GLU A 549 -26.21 -2.53 -17.78
N PRO A 550 -25.94 -3.49 -18.69
CA PRO A 550 -25.63 -4.85 -18.31
C PRO A 550 -24.38 -4.92 -17.42
N GLY A 551 -24.36 -5.87 -16.53
CA GLY A 551 -23.15 -6.27 -15.82
C GLY A 551 -22.15 -6.99 -16.75
N SER A 552 -21.07 -7.53 -16.18
CA SER A 552 -19.97 -8.14 -16.91
C SER A 552 -19.25 -9.19 -16.07
N LEU A 553 -18.32 -9.89 -16.69
CA LEU A 553 -17.26 -10.71 -16.09
C LEU A 553 -17.73 -12.06 -15.54
N TRP A 554 -18.88 -12.14 -14.82
CA TRP A 554 -19.15 -13.27 -13.95
C TRP A 554 -20.65 -13.48 -13.70
N ARG A 555 -21.07 -14.73 -13.61
CA ARG A 555 -22.36 -15.17 -13.07
C ARG A 555 -22.14 -16.31 -12.09
N GLU A 556 -23.08 -16.52 -11.21
CA GLU A 556 -23.11 -17.65 -10.29
C GLU A 556 -24.51 -18.23 -10.19
N ASP A 557 -24.61 -19.55 -10.09
CA ASP A 557 -25.86 -20.22 -9.80
C ASP A 557 -26.14 -20.13 -8.28
N VAL A 558 -26.95 -19.13 -7.90
CA VAL A 558 -27.21 -18.79 -6.49
C VAL A 558 -28.54 -19.40 -6.04
N GLY A 559 -28.46 -20.41 -5.17
CA GLY A 559 -29.60 -20.90 -4.41
C GLY A 559 -29.86 -20.05 -3.17
N LEU A 560 -31.14 -19.67 -2.95
CA LEU A 560 -31.54 -18.90 -1.78
C LEU A 560 -31.76 -19.81 -0.57
N ALA A 561 -31.18 -19.43 0.57
CA ALA A 561 -31.30 -20.09 1.87
C ALA A 561 -31.72 -19.06 2.96
N GLY A 562 -32.71 -18.22 2.62
CA GLY A 562 -33.23 -17.16 3.48
C GLY A 562 -32.99 -15.74 2.96
N ALA A 563 -32.04 -15.54 2.05
CA ALA A 563 -31.78 -14.25 1.40
C ALA A 563 -32.92 -13.84 0.45
N VAL A 564 -33.05 -12.56 0.21
CA VAL A 564 -34.03 -11.94 -0.71
C VAL A 564 -33.26 -11.27 -1.86
N PRO A 565 -33.67 -11.48 -3.13
CA PRO A 565 -33.01 -10.83 -4.26
C PRO A 565 -33.20 -9.31 -4.27
N GLU A 566 -32.13 -8.59 -4.62
CA GLU A 566 -32.13 -7.16 -4.96
C GLU A 566 -31.88 -6.94 -6.46
N LEU A 567 -31.06 -7.80 -7.11
CA LEU A 567 -30.90 -7.85 -8.55
C LEU A 567 -31.15 -9.27 -9.04
N LEU A 568 -31.62 -9.38 -10.28
CA LEU A 568 -31.86 -10.65 -10.97
C LEU A 568 -31.12 -10.66 -12.30
N PHE A 569 -30.58 -11.82 -12.68
CA PHE A 569 -30.13 -12.07 -14.03
C PHE A 569 -31.32 -12.12 -14.98
N THR A 570 -31.11 -11.81 -16.25
CA THR A 570 -32.07 -11.97 -17.33
C THR A 570 -31.45 -12.65 -18.54
N GLY A 571 -32.28 -13.27 -19.38
CA GLY A 571 -31.86 -13.94 -20.59
C GLY A 571 -32.00 -15.46 -20.52
N PRO A 572 -31.80 -16.17 -21.66
CA PRO A 572 -31.93 -17.61 -21.73
C PRO A 572 -31.10 -18.30 -20.62
N ASP A 573 -31.73 -19.27 -19.96
CA ASP A 573 -31.16 -20.08 -18.88
C ASP A 573 -30.86 -19.30 -17.55
N TRP A 574 -31.00 -17.97 -17.52
CA TRP A 574 -30.68 -17.12 -16.39
C TRP A 574 -31.84 -16.31 -15.82
N ASP A 575 -32.98 -16.31 -16.50
CA ASP A 575 -34.15 -15.50 -16.08
C ASP A 575 -34.56 -15.76 -14.63
N ASP A 576 -34.68 -14.67 -13.87
CA ASP A 576 -35.10 -14.63 -12.49
C ASP A 576 -34.12 -15.25 -11.46
N ARG A 577 -32.92 -15.67 -11.87
CA ARG A 577 -31.88 -16.10 -10.91
C ARG A 577 -31.30 -14.90 -10.17
N PRO A 578 -30.98 -15.04 -8.87
CA PRO A 578 -30.45 -13.94 -8.07
C PRO A 578 -29.06 -13.50 -8.56
N ALA A 579 -28.90 -12.19 -8.80
CA ALA A 579 -27.63 -11.55 -9.16
C ALA A 579 -27.07 -10.70 -8.02
N ALA A 580 -27.95 -10.18 -7.13
CA ALA A 580 -27.57 -9.64 -5.84
C ALA A 580 -28.67 -9.97 -4.83
N THR A 581 -28.27 -10.19 -3.57
CA THR A 581 -29.18 -10.58 -2.49
C THR A 581 -28.90 -9.82 -1.21
N VAL A 582 -29.91 -9.77 -0.32
CA VAL A 582 -29.79 -9.26 1.05
C VAL A 582 -30.37 -10.28 2.03
N HIS A 583 -29.70 -10.48 3.16
CA HIS A 583 -30.08 -11.41 4.22
C HIS A 583 -29.96 -10.76 5.60
N ALA A 584 -30.95 -11.00 6.46
CA ALA A 584 -30.86 -10.62 7.87
C ALA A 584 -30.20 -11.76 8.66
N HIS A 585 -29.09 -11.47 9.34
CA HIS A 585 -28.39 -12.44 10.17
C HIS A 585 -28.13 -11.88 11.57
N GLY A 586 -28.67 -12.55 12.59
CA GLY A 586 -28.63 -12.01 13.94
C GLY A 586 -29.33 -10.66 14.06
N ARG A 587 -28.59 -9.60 14.41
CA ARG A 587 -29.09 -8.22 14.43
C ARG A 587 -28.65 -7.39 13.21
N GLY A 588 -27.79 -7.95 12.35
CA GLY A 588 -27.20 -7.25 11.22
C GLY A 588 -27.78 -7.68 9.89
N THR A 589 -27.17 -7.15 8.84
CA THR A 589 -27.58 -7.35 7.44
C THR A 589 -26.38 -7.74 6.61
N ALA A 590 -26.53 -8.74 5.71
CA ALA A 590 -25.49 -9.16 4.80
C ALA A 590 -25.99 -9.13 3.34
N ARG A 591 -25.22 -8.50 2.46
CA ARG A 591 -25.45 -8.47 1.01
C ARG A 591 -24.41 -9.30 0.28
N TYR A 592 -24.86 -9.95 -0.79
CA TYR A 592 -23.99 -10.67 -1.71
C TYR A 592 -24.25 -10.23 -3.14
N VAL A 593 -23.20 -10.01 -3.91
CA VAL A 593 -23.26 -9.57 -5.32
C VAL A 593 -22.59 -10.63 -6.19
N ALA A 594 -23.39 -11.40 -6.94
CA ALA A 594 -22.98 -12.59 -7.69
C ALA A 594 -22.46 -12.28 -9.10
N THR A 595 -22.19 -11.03 -9.40
CA THR A 595 -21.70 -10.55 -10.70
C THR A 595 -20.92 -9.25 -10.53
N ARG A 596 -20.33 -8.74 -11.60
CA ARG A 596 -19.87 -7.34 -11.68
C ARG A 596 -20.99 -6.49 -12.28
N PRO A 597 -21.84 -5.81 -11.49
CA PRO A 597 -22.87 -4.93 -12.01
C PRO A 597 -22.23 -3.69 -12.66
N ASP A 598 -23.03 -2.90 -13.37
CA ASP A 598 -22.60 -1.59 -13.83
C ASP A 598 -22.28 -0.63 -12.64
N PRO A 599 -21.47 0.42 -12.85
CA PRO A 599 -21.07 1.32 -11.74
C PRO A 599 -22.23 1.99 -11.02
N ALA A 600 -23.35 2.27 -11.72
CA ALA A 600 -24.51 2.92 -11.11
C ALA A 600 -25.24 1.95 -10.16
N ALA A 601 -25.47 0.71 -10.59
CA ALA A 601 -26.07 -0.33 -9.77
C ALA A 601 -25.16 -0.67 -8.56
N MET A 602 -23.85 -0.77 -8.75
CA MET A 602 -22.90 -1.01 -7.65
C MET A 602 -22.92 0.13 -6.63
N ARG A 603 -22.96 1.38 -7.10
CA ARG A 603 -23.07 2.56 -6.24
C ARG A 603 -24.38 2.54 -5.43
N ASP A 604 -25.50 2.11 -6.03
CA ASP A 604 -26.77 2.01 -5.31
C ASP A 604 -26.77 0.89 -4.27
N LEU A 605 -26.23 -0.28 -4.58
CA LEU A 605 -26.03 -1.37 -3.61
C LEU A 605 -25.16 -0.91 -2.43
N THR A 606 -24.07 -0.17 -2.71
CA THR A 606 -23.19 0.41 -1.68
C THR A 606 -23.94 1.42 -0.82
N ARG A 607 -24.76 2.30 -1.43
CA ARG A 607 -25.58 3.29 -0.68
C ARG A 607 -26.58 2.61 0.24
N ARG A 608 -27.18 1.50 -0.18
CA ARG A 608 -28.10 0.69 0.65
C ARG A 608 -27.35 0.06 1.83
N ALA A 609 -26.17 -0.48 1.59
CA ALA A 609 -25.34 -1.03 2.66
C ALA A 609 -24.94 0.06 3.68
N LEU A 610 -24.56 1.25 3.23
CA LEU A 610 -24.26 2.39 4.10
C LEU A 610 -25.49 2.84 4.92
N ALA A 611 -26.67 2.88 4.28
CA ALA A 611 -27.93 3.23 4.96
C ALA A 611 -28.28 2.21 6.05
N ASP A 612 -28.16 0.91 5.79
CA ASP A 612 -28.38 -0.14 6.80
C ASP A 612 -27.37 -0.06 7.95
N ALA A 613 -26.11 0.25 7.62
CA ALA A 613 -25.06 0.49 8.60
C ALA A 613 -25.23 1.82 9.35
N GLY A 614 -26.09 2.75 8.88
CA GLY A 614 -26.24 4.09 9.41
C GLY A 614 -24.96 4.92 9.29
N VAL A 615 -24.19 4.74 8.22
CA VAL A 615 -22.95 5.47 7.93
C VAL A 615 -23.26 6.65 7.02
N ASP A 616 -22.89 7.85 7.47
CA ASP A 616 -23.07 9.08 6.71
C ASP A 616 -21.75 9.51 6.02
N PRO A 617 -21.84 10.27 4.92
CA PRO A 617 -20.67 10.90 4.30
C PRO A 617 -19.94 11.85 5.28
N VAL A 618 -18.62 11.95 5.16
CA VAL A 618 -17.80 12.92 5.93
C VAL A 618 -18.31 14.35 5.75
N LEU A 619 -18.70 14.68 4.53
CA LEU A 619 -19.35 15.96 4.21
C LEU A 619 -20.49 15.70 3.21
N PRO A 620 -21.75 15.92 3.58
CA PRO A 620 -22.88 15.61 2.71
C PRO A 620 -22.95 16.55 1.50
N GLY A 621 -23.46 16.02 0.37
CA GLY A 621 -23.76 16.81 -0.82
C GLY A 621 -22.56 17.11 -1.73
N LEU A 622 -21.40 16.51 -1.50
CA LEU A 622 -20.28 16.59 -2.43
C LEU A 622 -20.56 15.81 -3.71
N PRO A 623 -20.18 16.34 -4.88
CA PRO A 623 -20.27 15.59 -6.13
C PRO A 623 -19.16 14.53 -6.20
N PRO A 624 -19.32 13.50 -7.06
CA PRO A 624 -18.24 12.54 -7.35
C PRO A 624 -16.94 13.26 -7.77
N GLY A 625 -15.81 12.71 -7.33
CA GLY A 625 -14.50 13.31 -7.58
C GLY A 625 -14.12 14.45 -6.63
N VAL A 626 -14.95 14.74 -5.61
CA VAL A 626 -14.58 15.63 -4.51
C VAL A 626 -14.47 14.82 -3.24
N GLN A 627 -13.27 14.75 -2.67
CA GLN A 627 -12.94 13.99 -1.48
C GLN A 627 -12.97 14.90 -0.25
N ALA A 628 -13.54 14.42 0.85
CA ALA A 628 -13.46 15.05 2.17
C ALA A 628 -12.92 14.02 3.18
N VAL A 629 -11.93 14.42 3.96
CA VAL A 629 -11.31 13.58 4.99
C VAL A 629 -11.13 14.38 6.27
N VAL A 630 -11.34 13.73 7.42
CA VAL A 630 -11.10 14.34 8.75
C VAL A 630 -9.88 13.68 9.39
N ARG A 631 -8.91 14.49 9.78
CA ARG A 631 -7.81 14.09 10.65
C ARG A 631 -8.05 14.68 12.06
N ARG A 632 -7.85 13.85 13.09
CA ARG A 632 -8.15 14.21 14.49
C ARG A 632 -6.86 14.29 15.30
N GLY A 633 -6.67 15.42 16.00
CA GLY A 633 -5.68 15.64 17.01
C GLY A 633 -6.31 15.69 18.42
N ASP A 634 -5.50 15.99 19.44
CA ASP A 634 -5.97 16.10 20.81
C ASP A 634 -6.80 17.39 20.99
N GLY A 635 -8.12 17.22 21.07
CA GLY A 635 -9.07 18.34 21.26
C GLY A 635 -9.41 19.15 19.99
N TYR A 636 -9.00 18.73 18.80
CA TYR A 636 -9.33 19.40 17.54
C TYR A 636 -9.46 18.38 16.39
N ASP A 637 -10.10 18.82 15.32
CA ASP A 637 -10.07 18.10 14.03
C ASP A 637 -9.75 19.06 12.88
N VAL A 638 -9.23 18.49 11.80
CA VAL A 638 -8.95 19.17 10.54
C VAL A 638 -9.67 18.46 9.42
N LEU A 639 -10.62 19.15 8.77
CA LEU A 639 -11.29 18.70 7.57
C LEU A 639 -10.46 19.13 6.35
N ILE A 640 -10.08 18.17 5.53
CA ILE A 640 -9.38 18.42 4.28
C ILE A 640 -10.33 18.09 3.13
N VAL A 641 -10.54 19.05 2.21
CA VAL A 641 -11.42 18.89 1.05
C VAL A 641 -10.60 19.05 -0.22
N LEU A 642 -10.70 18.08 -1.12
CA LEU A 642 -9.89 17.94 -2.31
C LEU A 642 -10.80 17.86 -3.54
N ASN A 643 -10.61 18.76 -4.50
CA ASN A 643 -11.33 18.75 -5.76
C ASN A 643 -10.47 18.05 -6.84
N HIS A 644 -10.77 16.78 -7.12
CA HIS A 644 -10.09 16.00 -8.17
C HIS A 644 -10.68 16.26 -9.58
N THR A 645 -11.76 17.06 -9.67
CA THR A 645 -12.42 17.38 -10.94
C THR A 645 -11.72 18.52 -11.67
N GLU A 646 -12.08 18.71 -12.93
CA GLU A 646 -11.62 19.84 -13.76
C GLU A 646 -12.59 21.04 -13.73
N GLU A 647 -13.59 21.04 -12.83
CA GLU A 647 -14.59 22.08 -12.66
C GLU A 647 -14.52 22.70 -11.26
N PRO A 648 -14.86 23.98 -11.10
CA PRO A 648 -14.99 24.58 -9.77
C PRO A 648 -16.15 23.95 -8.98
N VAL A 649 -15.93 23.68 -7.68
CA VAL A 649 -16.95 23.11 -6.80
C VAL A 649 -17.17 24.00 -5.59
N THR A 650 -18.45 24.37 -5.35
CA THR A 650 -18.83 25.09 -4.13
C THR A 650 -19.19 24.10 -3.03
N VAL A 651 -18.54 24.26 -1.89
CA VAL A 651 -18.72 23.43 -0.70
C VAL A 651 -19.34 24.25 0.40
N THR A 652 -20.47 23.79 0.94
CA THR A 652 -21.10 24.34 2.13
C THR A 652 -20.68 23.54 3.35
N LEU A 653 -20.21 24.19 4.39
CA LEU A 653 -19.78 23.55 5.62
C LEU A 653 -20.96 23.48 6.62
N PRO A 654 -21.10 22.39 7.38
CA PRO A 654 -22.14 22.28 8.41
C PRO A 654 -21.93 23.23 9.61
N ALA A 655 -20.70 23.70 9.79
CA ALA A 655 -20.28 24.68 10.78
C ALA A 655 -19.14 25.52 10.25
N GLU A 656 -18.95 26.73 10.76
CA GLU A 656 -17.76 27.55 10.45
C GLU A 656 -16.48 26.85 10.85
N ARG A 657 -15.47 26.92 9.98
CA ARG A 657 -14.14 26.39 10.19
C ARG A 657 -13.06 27.43 9.85
N ARG A 658 -11.90 27.25 10.39
CA ARG A 658 -10.74 28.11 10.14
C ARG A 658 -9.96 27.61 8.94
N ASP A 659 -9.79 28.44 7.90
CA ASP A 659 -8.93 28.11 6.75
C ASP A 659 -7.44 28.20 7.16
N LEU A 660 -6.80 27.05 7.29
CA LEU A 660 -5.42 26.94 7.78
C LEU A 660 -4.38 27.28 6.70
N LEU A 661 -4.74 27.28 5.41
CA LEU A 661 -3.85 27.63 4.33
C LEU A 661 -3.80 29.14 4.06
N ALA A 662 -4.83 29.88 4.42
CA ALA A 662 -4.84 31.33 4.34
C ALA A 662 -3.92 31.96 5.41
N ALA A 663 -3.27 33.08 5.06
CA ALA A 663 -2.27 33.71 5.94
C ALA A 663 -2.86 34.20 7.26
N ASP A 664 -4.09 34.72 7.24
CA ASP A 664 -4.84 35.25 8.38
C ASP A 664 -5.83 34.23 8.99
N ARG A 665 -5.80 33.00 8.50
CA ARG A 665 -6.63 31.89 8.99
C ARG A 665 -8.11 32.28 9.26
N PRO A 666 -8.85 32.84 8.27
CA PRO A 666 -10.20 33.33 8.47
C PRO A 666 -11.16 32.20 8.81
N LEU A 667 -12.30 32.54 9.46
CA LEU A 667 -13.46 31.65 9.58
C LEU A 667 -14.24 31.65 8.28
N VAL A 668 -14.60 30.47 7.80
CA VAL A 668 -15.37 30.25 6.58
C VAL A 668 -16.54 29.31 6.85
N ALA A 669 -17.72 29.65 6.33
CA ALA A 669 -18.94 28.81 6.39
C ALA A 669 -19.13 27.99 5.10
N GLY A 670 -18.35 28.27 4.08
CA GLY A 670 -18.32 27.60 2.79
C GLY A 670 -17.23 28.21 1.92
N LEU A 671 -16.88 27.52 0.84
CA LEU A 671 -15.81 27.94 -0.06
C LEU A 671 -16.05 27.38 -1.46
N THR A 672 -15.43 28.01 -2.45
CA THR A 672 -15.33 27.46 -3.81
C THR A 672 -13.93 26.92 -4.02
N LEU A 673 -13.84 25.66 -4.36
CA LEU A 673 -12.60 24.99 -4.76
C LEU A 673 -12.48 25.05 -6.28
N GLU A 674 -11.49 25.75 -6.78
CA GLU A 674 -11.12 25.72 -8.20
C GLU A 674 -10.75 24.27 -8.63
N PRO A 675 -10.67 23.98 -9.94
CA PRO A 675 -10.14 22.72 -10.41
C PRO A 675 -8.80 22.38 -9.75
N ARG A 676 -8.67 21.17 -9.19
CA ARG A 676 -7.51 20.73 -8.40
C ARG A 676 -7.30 21.55 -7.11
N GLY A 677 -8.35 22.18 -6.62
CA GLY A 677 -8.35 22.97 -5.39
C GLY A 677 -8.23 22.09 -4.14
N VAL A 678 -7.62 22.66 -3.10
CA VAL A 678 -7.42 22.05 -1.79
C VAL A 678 -7.84 23.05 -0.73
N ALA A 679 -8.62 22.60 0.26
CA ALA A 679 -8.89 23.34 1.49
C ALA A 679 -8.49 22.51 2.69
N VAL A 680 -7.87 23.15 3.69
CA VAL A 680 -7.47 22.56 4.97
C VAL A 680 -8.11 23.38 6.08
N LEU A 681 -9.10 22.82 6.76
CA LEU A 681 -10.06 23.52 7.57
C LEU A 681 -10.05 22.99 9.01
N GLY A 682 -9.49 23.77 9.92
CA GLY A 682 -9.42 23.45 11.35
C GLY A 682 -10.70 23.85 12.12
N THR A 683 -10.89 23.29 13.30
CA THR A 683 -11.93 23.71 14.23
C THR A 683 -11.76 25.17 14.64
N THR A 684 -12.85 25.85 15.00
CA THR A 684 -12.85 27.28 15.38
C THR A 684 -11.96 27.60 16.58
N GLY A 685 -11.75 26.62 17.46
CA GLY A 685 -10.88 26.75 18.65
C GLY A 685 -9.38 26.71 18.39
N MET A 686 -8.94 26.36 17.17
CA MET A 686 -7.52 26.43 16.79
C MET A 686 -7.06 27.89 16.71
N ALA A 687 -5.81 28.16 17.11
CA ALA A 687 -5.29 29.52 17.15
C ALA A 687 -5.37 30.24 15.79
N ALA A 688 -5.73 31.52 15.84
CA ALA A 688 -5.80 32.36 14.65
C ALA A 688 -4.39 32.76 14.14
N ASP A 689 -3.43 32.91 15.06
CA ASP A 689 -2.05 33.34 14.77
C ASP A 689 -1.04 32.35 15.36
N ARG A 690 -0.02 31.99 14.59
CA ARG A 690 1.29 31.54 15.03
C ARG A 690 2.39 32.34 14.35
#